data_0e4ae1d357d3b21fd82c5cd43dc9e389
#
_entry.id   0e4ae1d357d3b21fd82c5cd43dc9e389
#
_cell.length_a   1.000
_cell.length_b   1.000
_cell.length_c   1.000
_cell.angle_alpha   90.00
_cell.angle_beta   90.00
_cell.angle_gamma   90.00
#
_symmetry.space_group_name_H-M   'P 1'
#
loop_
_entity.id
_entity.type
_entity.pdbx_description
1 polymer ?
#
loop_
_entity_poly.entity_id
_entity_poly.type
_entity_poly.pdbx_seq_one_letter_code
_entity_poly.pdbx_strand_id
1 'polypeptide(L)'
;MRIITLLLLLLSALTLQAQQFNFRNWSLEQGLPQSQVNDILQDHKGQLWVGTLGGLSRFDGTTFQTYTKRDGLSSNSISCLYQDSKRRIWIGTRDKGLIQFNGNRFYTYNDESGLPAGGIFDIVEDNLGIIWVATNSGVYSITGTLFTAHDSLPPIRYNTLLATPSNELWAGSATEGVYRATLQGIIRYTASNSSLPDNNVNTISQSPAGTIWIGTMQGVAIFRHNKLQQFQLPPGITSPDVTDFTTDTYGHQWLSMRNKGALKYDGKQFQHLTRYSGLRTDRINTIATDMEGNIWIGTSGHGLMQYRNPWFVHYFDMGQVKEPVISALAQDTKGRVWIGTDDGYAAYMEQGILHWLQTDIWPTGTTLHSMWVQHEDDVWVCSSQGVYRLGPKGVRHYDTRQGLPAAEVYQVMPDQAGNLLFATAAGIAIMPANQKAAVPAAPTGLTGKVYTMHRDTNGRVWLGTENGIFRYENGSIVATPELNSTNFKEVLTITEDNDGTLYFGGFNYGILAFHDSWNTPKVYNSRSGLPNEGIKSLYVDRSNNLWVGTSRSVLKMRLDELHQRGRLSYRSYANQDGFRGMEVSNRGITQTPDGTVWFATSKGLTMYLPEMDRRNRVYPNAVLTHIMLFLKPTDWEGLGHQIDSTSGLPINLKLPHTQNHLTFDFHGISLTAPDRVKYRYRLKGHDDNWSAVTDQSFATYASLDPGDYTFQLLASNSDGYWTPSPLTYSFSIVPPIWRREWFIILLLLIGAAGAISIVRLRERSLVKLNSLLEQKVRYRTELLEEKNREKEILLKEIHHRVKNNLQIIMSMLNLQARHIQDPKALEVMQSIRGRVRSMAILHERLYQHEDLAAINLQDYFKGICDGLYATYGVTTQQVRLQLDIPNLMVEADTALSLGLIVNELVSNTLKYAFPDRTGLLHISLDSKNKPYYTLTVSDDGIGLSDDFEEKRKRSYGLQLVTSLAKKLNGNIALKNNNGTNSILHFVLAS
;
A
#
# COMPACT_ATOMS: atom_id res chain seq x y z
N MET A 1 -57.00 -16.95 -21.69
CA MET A 1 -56.01 -15.97 -22.16
C MET A 1 -55.62 -14.93 -21.11
N ARG A 2 -56.51 -14.16 -20.49
CA ARG A 2 -56.15 -13.12 -19.49
C ARG A 2 -55.40 -13.65 -18.25
N ILE A 3 -55.72 -14.86 -17.75
CA ILE A 3 -55.06 -15.47 -16.60
C ILE A 3 -53.64 -15.98 -16.98
N ILE A 4 -53.45 -16.48 -18.21
CA ILE A 4 -52.16 -16.93 -18.72
C ILE A 4 -51.25 -15.72 -18.98
N THR A 5 -51.81 -14.61 -19.46
CA THR A 5 -51.05 -13.34 -19.64
C THR A 5 -50.70 -12.72 -18.28
N LEU A 6 -51.56 -12.84 -17.27
CA LEU A 6 -51.24 -12.40 -15.92
C LEU A 6 -50.20 -13.30 -15.23
N LEU A 7 -50.26 -14.64 -15.46
CA LEU A 7 -49.22 -15.58 -15.00
C LEU A 7 -47.88 -15.36 -15.74
N LEU A 8 -47.88 -15.05 -17.01
CA LEU A 8 -46.66 -14.70 -17.76
C LEU A 8 -46.09 -13.33 -17.34
N LEU A 9 -46.96 -12.38 -16.99
CA LEU A 9 -46.54 -11.11 -16.38
C LEU A 9 -46.03 -11.28 -14.95
N LEU A 10 -46.56 -12.21 -14.17
CA LEU A 10 -46.04 -12.56 -12.83
C LEU A 10 -44.73 -13.39 -12.90
N LEU A 11 -44.54 -14.21 -13.91
CA LEU A 11 -43.27 -14.92 -14.15
C LEU A 11 -42.17 -14.00 -14.69
N SER A 12 -42.50 -12.92 -15.40
CA SER A 12 -41.52 -11.90 -15.84
C SER A 12 -41.08 -10.97 -14.71
N ALA A 13 -41.78 -10.96 -13.56
CA ALA A 13 -41.41 -10.17 -12.39
C ALA A 13 -40.33 -10.85 -11.48
N LEU A 14 -39.95 -12.07 -11.79
CA LEU A 14 -38.80 -12.71 -11.17
C LEU A 14 -37.49 -12.32 -11.95
N THR A 15 -37.23 -11.01 -12.01
CA THR A 15 -35.88 -10.54 -12.38
C THR A 15 -34.90 -10.96 -11.27
N LEU A 16 -34.29 -12.12 -11.44
CA LEU A 16 -33.15 -12.51 -10.67
C LEU A 16 -32.12 -11.39 -10.85
N GLN A 17 -31.92 -10.59 -9.81
CA GLN A 17 -30.88 -9.56 -9.80
C GLN A 17 -29.54 -10.29 -9.75
N ALA A 18 -28.93 -10.51 -10.92
CA ALA A 18 -27.61 -11.10 -11.04
C ALA A 18 -26.48 -10.18 -10.58
N GLN A 19 -26.80 -8.91 -10.26
CA GLN A 19 -25.84 -7.88 -9.88
C GLN A 19 -25.24 -8.14 -8.50
N GLN A 20 -23.92 -8.26 -8.41
CA GLN A 20 -23.19 -8.36 -7.16
C GLN A 20 -22.28 -7.15 -6.97
N PHE A 21 -22.36 -6.58 -5.78
CA PHE A 21 -21.56 -5.41 -5.37
C PHE A 21 -20.42 -5.81 -4.45
N ASN A 22 -19.46 -4.91 -4.30
CA ASN A 22 -18.28 -5.16 -3.50
C ASN A 22 -18.52 -4.85 -2.02
N PHE A 23 -18.68 -5.90 -1.23
CA PHE A 23 -18.77 -5.83 0.23
C PHE A 23 -17.56 -6.47 0.89
N ARG A 24 -16.99 -5.78 1.88
CA ARG A 24 -16.05 -6.35 2.84
C ARG A 24 -16.79 -6.58 4.17
N ASN A 25 -16.52 -7.69 4.83
CA ASN A 25 -17.20 -8.06 6.08
C ASN A 25 -16.20 -8.28 7.21
N TRP A 26 -16.59 -7.83 8.41
CA TRP A 26 -15.88 -8.06 9.66
C TRP A 26 -16.85 -8.71 10.66
N SER A 27 -16.39 -9.79 11.27
CA SER A 27 -17.12 -10.59 12.24
C SER A 27 -16.26 -10.82 13.49
N LEU A 28 -16.69 -11.75 14.33
CA LEU A 28 -15.91 -12.19 15.50
C LEU A 28 -14.46 -12.62 15.14
N GLU A 29 -14.28 -13.27 13.98
CA GLU A 29 -12.98 -13.75 13.52
C GLU A 29 -12.00 -12.60 13.24
N GLN A 30 -12.51 -11.42 12.87
CA GLN A 30 -11.71 -10.24 12.61
C GLN A 30 -11.62 -9.29 13.82
N GLY A 31 -12.15 -9.68 15.00
CA GLY A 31 -11.96 -8.95 16.26
C GLY A 31 -13.17 -8.14 16.75
N LEU A 32 -14.35 -8.22 16.09
CA LEU A 32 -15.56 -7.66 16.67
C LEU A 32 -15.97 -8.43 17.94
N PRO A 33 -16.44 -7.77 19.01
CA PRO A 33 -16.80 -8.44 20.27
C PRO A 33 -18.08 -9.26 20.12
N GLN A 34 -18.95 -8.92 19.14
CA GLN A 34 -20.21 -9.60 18.88
C GLN A 34 -20.75 -9.28 17.49
N SER A 35 -21.43 -10.22 16.85
CA SER A 35 -21.89 -10.11 15.46
C SER A 35 -23.13 -9.23 15.28
N GLN A 36 -23.82 -8.83 16.34
CA GLN A 36 -24.95 -7.90 16.26
C GLN A 36 -24.44 -6.47 16.46
N VAL A 37 -24.36 -5.73 15.37
CA VAL A 37 -24.01 -4.31 15.35
C VAL A 37 -25.30 -3.50 15.44
N ASN A 38 -25.39 -2.60 16.42
CA ASN A 38 -26.58 -1.78 16.67
C ASN A 38 -26.42 -0.36 16.13
N ASP A 39 -25.19 0.19 16.20
CA ASP A 39 -24.91 1.54 15.73
C ASP A 39 -23.45 1.70 15.29
N ILE A 40 -23.20 2.69 14.42
CA ILE A 40 -21.92 2.96 13.80
C ILE A 40 -21.69 4.48 13.79
N LEU A 41 -20.57 4.93 14.34
CA LEU A 41 -20.16 6.33 14.36
C LEU A 41 -18.72 6.48 13.87
N GLN A 42 -18.46 7.42 12.97
CA GLN A 42 -17.08 7.84 12.69
C GLN A 42 -16.74 9.08 13.52
N ASP A 43 -15.62 9.04 14.24
CA ASP A 43 -15.16 10.17 15.04
C ASP A 43 -14.37 11.20 14.19
N HIS A 44 -14.04 12.34 14.79
CA HIS A 44 -13.25 13.41 14.17
C HIS A 44 -11.82 13.00 13.78
N LYS A 45 -11.30 11.87 14.32
CA LYS A 45 -10.00 11.29 13.96
C LYS A 45 -10.12 10.33 12.77
N GLY A 46 -11.33 10.09 12.26
CA GLY A 46 -11.61 9.13 11.19
C GLY A 46 -11.74 7.69 11.66
N GLN A 47 -11.65 7.42 12.97
CA GLN A 47 -11.84 6.09 13.54
C GLN A 47 -13.33 5.75 13.58
N LEU A 48 -13.65 4.48 13.30
CA LEU A 48 -15.03 4.00 13.33
C LEU A 48 -15.33 3.38 14.70
N TRP A 49 -16.37 3.87 15.36
CA TRP A 49 -16.89 3.31 16.60
C TRP A 49 -18.08 2.41 16.29
N VAL A 50 -18.08 1.21 16.82
CA VAL A 50 -19.08 0.18 16.53
C VAL A 50 -19.68 -0.30 17.84
N GLY A 51 -20.97 0.01 18.03
CA GLY A 51 -21.75 -0.41 19.17
C GLY A 51 -22.36 -1.78 18.95
N THR A 52 -22.07 -2.74 19.84
CA THR A 52 -22.60 -4.11 19.77
C THR A 52 -23.31 -4.52 21.06
N LEU A 53 -23.92 -5.71 21.10
CA LEU A 53 -24.41 -6.30 22.35
C LEU A 53 -23.32 -6.89 23.24
N GLY A 54 -22.11 -7.06 22.72
CA GLY A 54 -20.96 -7.64 23.44
C GLY A 54 -19.93 -6.63 23.91
N GLY A 55 -20.09 -5.36 23.58
CA GLY A 55 -19.19 -4.26 23.91
C GLY A 55 -19.14 -3.19 22.85
N LEU A 56 -18.24 -2.22 23.07
CA LEU A 56 -17.93 -1.13 22.17
C LEU A 56 -16.59 -1.42 21.48
N SER A 57 -16.52 -1.26 20.17
CA SER A 57 -15.25 -1.38 19.44
C SER A 57 -14.89 -0.10 18.72
N ARG A 58 -13.60 0.21 18.68
CA ARG A 58 -12.99 1.26 17.89
C ARG A 58 -12.14 0.64 16.80
N PHE A 59 -12.37 1.00 15.55
CA PHE A 59 -11.72 0.46 14.36
C PHE A 59 -10.95 1.54 13.62
N ASP A 60 -9.69 1.29 13.32
CA ASP A 60 -8.78 2.22 12.64
C ASP A 60 -8.62 1.94 11.13
N GLY A 61 -9.37 0.98 10.59
CA GLY A 61 -9.25 0.47 9.21
C GLY A 61 -8.57 -0.90 9.15
N THR A 62 -7.75 -1.25 10.15
CA THR A 62 -6.98 -2.51 10.22
C THR A 62 -7.34 -3.35 11.42
N THR A 63 -7.42 -2.76 12.60
CA THR A 63 -7.59 -3.47 13.88
C THR A 63 -8.75 -2.95 14.69
N PHE A 64 -9.38 -3.84 15.45
CA PHE A 64 -10.40 -3.50 16.43
C PHE A 64 -9.80 -3.42 17.84
N GLN A 65 -10.01 -2.28 18.48
CA GLN A 65 -9.80 -2.13 19.91
C GLN A 65 -11.16 -2.22 20.62
N THR A 66 -11.37 -3.25 21.43
CA THR A 66 -12.65 -3.53 22.09
C THR A 66 -12.62 -3.09 23.53
N TYR A 67 -13.73 -2.47 23.97
CA TYR A 67 -13.99 -2.04 25.32
C TYR A 67 -15.21 -2.78 25.87
N THR A 68 -15.09 -3.27 27.10
CA THR A 68 -16.12 -4.04 27.83
C THR A 68 -16.28 -3.52 29.24
N LYS A 69 -17.12 -4.19 30.05
CA LYS A 69 -17.22 -3.88 31.50
C LYS A 69 -15.88 -4.01 32.23
N ARG A 70 -14.94 -4.81 31.73
CA ARG A 70 -13.59 -4.96 32.33
C ARG A 70 -12.75 -3.69 32.10
N ASP A 71 -13.08 -2.93 31.07
CA ASP A 71 -12.39 -1.73 30.67
C ASP A 71 -13.09 -0.45 31.17
N GLY A 72 -14.15 -0.62 32.00
CA GLY A 72 -14.87 0.49 32.66
C GLY A 72 -16.21 0.87 32.04
N LEU A 73 -16.72 0.15 31.04
CA LEU A 73 -18.10 0.30 30.59
C LEU A 73 -19.08 -0.16 31.67
N SER A 74 -20.18 0.57 31.88
CA SER A 74 -21.27 0.14 32.78
C SER A 74 -22.08 -1.01 32.18
N SER A 75 -22.18 -1.10 30.86
CA SER A 75 -22.83 -2.18 30.11
C SER A 75 -22.10 -2.53 28.84
N ASN A 76 -22.14 -3.83 28.47
CA ASN A 76 -21.65 -4.25 27.13
C ASN A 76 -22.74 -4.08 26.04
N SER A 77 -24.00 -3.88 26.44
CA SER A 77 -25.13 -3.78 25.49
C SER A 77 -25.29 -2.33 24.99
N ILE A 78 -24.55 -1.99 23.92
CA ILE A 78 -24.58 -0.66 23.34
C ILE A 78 -25.78 -0.52 22.40
N SER A 79 -26.51 0.59 22.48
CA SER A 79 -27.69 0.90 21.65
C SER A 79 -27.40 1.98 20.60
N CYS A 80 -26.75 3.08 20.98
CA CYS A 80 -26.47 4.23 20.11
C CYS A 80 -25.15 4.92 20.48
N LEU A 81 -24.58 5.66 19.53
CA LEU A 81 -23.32 6.37 19.65
C LEU A 81 -23.44 7.79 19.09
N TYR A 82 -22.85 8.76 19.76
CA TYR A 82 -22.82 10.14 19.28
C TYR A 82 -21.49 10.82 19.62
N GLN A 83 -20.95 11.62 18.73
CA GLN A 83 -19.83 12.52 19.05
C GLN A 83 -20.31 13.96 19.09
N ASP A 84 -20.07 14.63 20.20
CA ASP A 84 -20.45 16.04 20.36
C ASP A 84 -19.43 17.02 19.77
N SER A 85 -19.80 18.29 19.71
CA SER A 85 -18.96 19.40 19.22
C SER A 85 -17.66 19.56 20.01
N LYS A 86 -17.61 19.10 21.27
CA LYS A 86 -16.44 19.05 22.14
C LYS A 86 -15.60 17.79 21.95
N ARG A 87 -15.93 16.97 20.94
CA ARG A 87 -15.25 15.71 20.54
C ARG A 87 -15.35 14.59 21.58
N ARG A 88 -16.30 14.65 22.52
CA ARG A 88 -16.59 13.58 23.47
C ARG A 88 -17.46 12.55 22.77
N ILE A 89 -17.25 11.26 23.07
CA ILE A 89 -18.10 10.18 22.56
C ILE A 89 -19.15 9.86 23.63
N TRP A 90 -20.41 9.96 23.25
CA TRP A 90 -21.55 9.57 24.04
C TRP A 90 -22.04 8.20 23.62
N ILE A 91 -22.29 7.32 24.59
CA ILE A 91 -22.57 5.90 24.37
C ILE A 91 -23.86 5.57 25.11
N GLY A 92 -24.92 5.32 24.37
CA GLY A 92 -26.18 4.83 24.94
C GLY A 92 -26.11 3.33 25.21
N THR A 93 -26.63 2.91 26.35
CA THR A 93 -26.76 1.48 26.68
C THR A 93 -28.22 1.07 26.77
N ARG A 94 -28.50 -0.22 26.60
CA ARG A 94 -29.88 -0.75 26.67
C ARG A 94 -30.43 -0.86 28.10
N ASP A 95 -29.56 -0.88 29.12
CA ASP A 95 -29.88 -1.28 30.49
C ASP A 95 -29.24 -0.45 31.61
N LYS A 96 -28.21 0.35 31.32
CA LYS A 96 -27.41 1.03 32.35
C LYS A 96 -27.25 2.53 32.11
N GLY A 97 -28.15 3.15 31.35
CA GLY A 97 -28.13 4.57 31.07
C GLY A 97 -27.11 5.00 30.06
N LEU A 98 -26.54 6.18 30.24
CA LEU A 98 -25.65 6.86 29.30
C LEU A 98 -24.20 6.84 29.79
N ILE A 99 -23.26 6.66 28.88
CA ILE A 99 -21.84 6.70 29.17
C ILE A 99 -21.20 7.80 28.31
N GLN A 100 -20.32 8.58 28.90
CA GLN A 100 -19.44 9.54 28.20
C GLN A 100 -18.01 9.00 28.21
N PHE A 101 -17.38 8.96 27.04
CA PHE A 101 -15.96 8.68 26.90
C PHE A 101 -15.21 9.96 26.53
N ASN A 102 -14.18 10.31 27.29
CA ASN A 102 -13.39 11.53 27.07
C ASN A 102 -12.00 11.24 26.46
N GLY A 103 -11.78 10.05 25.92
CA GLY A 103 -10.50 9.63 25.34
C GLY A 103 -9.73 8.61 26.20
N ASN A 104 -9.93 8.60 27.53
CA ASN A 104 -9.25 7.67 28.45
C ASN A 104 -10.18 6.97 29.44
N ARG A 105 -11.23 7.65 29.90
CA ARG A 105 -12.13 7.15 30.95
C ARG A 105 -13.57 7.20 30.52
N PHE A 106 -14.34 6.21 31.03
CA PHE A 106 -15.78 6.14 30.88
C PHE A 106 -16.45 6.73 32.13
N TYR A 107 -17.39 7.64 31.94
CA TYR A 107 -18.23 8.25 32.98
C TYR A 107 -19.65 7.83 32.74
N THR A 108 -20.28 7.20 33.74
CA THR A 108 -21.67 6.74 33.63
C THR A 108 -22.62 7.73 34.26
N TYR A 109 -23.72 8.02 33.56
CA TYR A 109 -24.84 8.82 34.01
C TYR A 109 -26.06 7.90 34.12
N ASN A 110 -26.69 7.90 35.31
CA ASN A 110 -27.81 7.05 35.68
C ASN A 110 -28.81 7.82 36.55
N ASP A 111 -29.59 7.15 37.35
CA ASP A 111 -30.60 7.74 38.22
C ASP A 111 -30.02 8.79 39.15
N GLU A 112 -28.81 8.62 39.68
CA GLU A 112 -28.12 9.58 40.53
C GLU A 112 -27.83 10.89 39.78
N SER A 113 -27.73 10.83 38.48
CA SER A 113 -27.51 11.98 37.60
C SER A 113 -28.81 12.58 37.06
N GLY A 114 -29.96 12.10 37.52
CA GLY A 114 -31.29 12.54 37.08
C GLY A 114 -31.77 11.88 35.75
N LEU A 115 -31.01 10.94 35.25
CA LEU A 115 -31.39 10.17 34.04
C LEU A 115 -32.08 8.87 34.51
N PRO A 116 -33.36 8.62 34.15
CA PRO A 116 -34.05 7.43 34.63
C PRO A 116 -33.36 6.13 34.22
N ALA A 117 -33.42 5.14 35.14
CA ALA A 117 -32.90 3.80 34.85
C ALA A 117 -33.57 3.25 33.60
N GLY A 118 -32.73 2.72 32.69
CA GLY A 118 -33.23 2.09 31.48
C GLY A 118 -32.38 2.32 30.26
N GLY A 119 -32.94 2.00 29.10
CA GLY A 119 -32.27 2.09 27.79
C GLY A 119 -32.25 3.52 27.26
N ILE A 120 -31.14 3.84 26.66
CA ILE A 120 -30.94 5.01 25.81
C ILE A 120 -31.01 4.57 24.36
N PHE A 121 -31.83 5.25 23.55
CA PHE A 121 -32.09 4.84 22.16
C PHE A 121 -31.50 5.75 21.14
N ASP A 122 -31.35 7.05 21.45
CA ASP A 122 -30.68 8.02 20.55
C ASP A 122 -30.12 9.19 21.35
N ILE A 123 -29.14 9.89 20.78
CA ILE A 123 -28.42 11.01 21.38
C ILE A 123 -28.12 12.04 20.28
N VAL A 124 -28.48 13.29 20.51
CA VAL A 124 -28.17 14.40 19.58
C VAL A 124 -27.72 15.63 20.34
N GLU A 125 -26.99 16.52 19.66
CA GLU A 125 -26.59 17.84 20.15
C GLU A 125 -27.32 18.92 19.35
N ASP A 126 -27.89 19.92 20.02
CA ASP A 126 -28.46 21.07 19.33
C ASP A 126 -27.42 22.17 19.05
N ASN A 127 -27.82 23.21 18.33
CA ASN A 127 -26.94 24.32 17.97
C ASN A 127 -26.40 25.15 19.17
N LEU A 128 -26.98 24.97 20.36
CA LEU A 128 -26.52 25.57 21.58
C LEU A 128 -25.53 24.71 22.35
N GLY A 129 -25.23 23.52 21.84
CA GLY A 129 -24.34 22.54 22.47
C GLY A 129 -24.98 21.76 23.61
N ILE A 130 -26.33 21.71 23.64
CA ILE A 130 -27.10 20.94 24.62
C ILE A 130 -27.24 19.51 24.06
N ILE A 131 -26.90 18.52 24.88
CA ILE A 131 -27.09 17.10 24.53
C ILE A 131 -28.50 16.69 24.93
N TRP A 132 -29.23 16.14 23.96
CA TRP A 132 -30.55 15.55 24.11
C TRP A 132 -30.48 14.04 24.02
N VAL A 133 -31.25 13.35 24.86
CA VAL A 133 -31.22 11.89 25.02
C VAL A 133 -32.64 11.31 24.96
N ALA A 134 -32.86 10.35 24.06
CA ALA A 134 -34.07 9.59 23.97
C ALA A 134 -34.06 8.37 24.92
N THR A 135 -35.08 8.24 25.76
CA THR A 135 -35.21 7.16 26.75
C THR A 135 -36.52 6.39 26.65
N ASN A 136 -36.68 5.38 27.51
CA ASN A 136 -37.95 4.68 27.71
C ASN A 136 -39.08 5.56 28.28
N SER A 137 -38.74 6.64 28.97
CA SER A 137 -39.67 7.44 29.78
C SER A 137 -39.62 8.92 29.46
N GLY A 138 -39.17 9.29 28.26
CA GLY A 138 -39.16 10.68 27.84
C GLY A 138 -37.88 11.07 27.10
N VAL A 139 -37.76 12.39 26.81
CA VAL A 139 -36.58 13.01 26.27
C VAL A 139 -35.93 13.86 27.37
N TYR A 140 -34.65 13.75 27.55
CA TYR A 140 -33.87 14.45 28.57
C TYR A 140 -32.77 15.29 27.93
N SER A 141 -32.46 16.44 28.56
CA SER A 141 -31.32 17.27 28.20
C SER A 141 -30.30 17.34 29.33
N ILE A 142 -29.02 17.46 29.02
CA ILE A 142 -27.96 17.64 30.03
C ILE A 142 -27.52 19.09 30.09
N THR A 143 -27.57 19.65 31.32
CA THR A 143 -27.01 20.96 31.63
C THR A 143 -25.97 20.79 32.75
N GLY A 144 -24.69 20.95 32.42
CA GLY A 144 -23.59 20.60 33.32
C GLY A 144 -23.45 19.08 33.52
N THR A 145 -23.81 18.58 34.71
CA THR A 145 -23.77 17.16 35.07
C THR A 145 -25.16 16.57 35.39
N LEU A 146 -26.20 17.38 35.34
CA LEU A 146 -27.56 17.01 35.70
C LEU A 146 -28.44 16.90 34.46
N PHE A 147 -29.22 15.83 34.39
CA PHE A 147 -30.25 15.62 33.35
C PHE A 147 -31.63 16.14 33.84
N THR A 148 -32.28 16.82 32.92
CA THR A 148 -33.66 17.33 33.15
C THR A 148 -34.57 16.83 32.05
N ALA A 149 -35.80 16.40 32.42
CA ALA A 149 -36.81 16.00 31.45
C ALA A 149 -37.28 17.20 30.61
N HIS A 150 -37.66 16.97 29.39
CA HIS A 150 -38.33 17.92 28.52
C HIS A 150 -39.84 17.88 28.83
N ASP A 151 -40.30 18.73 29.75
CA ASP A 151 -41.66 18.71 30.31
C ASP A 151 -42.81 18.82 29.28
N SER A 152 -42.51 19.41 28.10
CA SER A 152 -43.53 19.58 27.08
C SER A 152 -43.71 18.33 26.19
N LEU A 153 -42.80 17.35 26.27
CA LEU A 153 -42.92 16.06 25.55
C LEU A 153 -43.50 14.98 26.48
N PRO A 154 -44.43 14.12 26.03
CA PRO A 154 -44.97 13.05 26.84
C PRO A 154 -43.87 12.10 27.39
N PRO A 155 -44.04 11.58 28.63
CA PRO A 155 -43.10 10.64 29.25
C PRO A 155 -43.30 9.21 28.69
N ILE A 156 -43.05 9.03 27.39
CA ILE A 156 -43.13 7.79 26.64
C ILE A 156 -41.79 7.39 26.08
N ARG A 157 -41.72 6.22 25.50
CA ARG A 157 -40.51 5.77 24.82
C ARG A 157 -40.31 6.48 23.50
N TYR A 158 -39.11 7.08 23.34
CA TYR A 158 -38.62 7.63 22.08
C TYR A 158 -37.48 6.78 21.51
N ASN A 159 -37.55 6.45 20.23
CA ASN A 159 -36.55 5.65 19.54
C ASN A 159 -35.48 6.50 18.87
N THR A 160 -35.76 7.73 18.47
CA THR A 160 -34.88 8.58 17.68
C THR A 160 -35.14 10.07 17.93
N LEU A 161 -34.08 10.88 17.81
CA LEU A 161 -34.11 12.33 17.89
C LEU A 161 -33.41 12.95 16.68
N LEU A 162 -33.82 14.15 16.31
CA LEU A 162 -33.07 14.97 15.34
C LEU A 162 -33.15 16.43 15.81
N ALA A 163 -31.99 17.04 16.02
CA ALA A 163 -31.85 18.48 16.20
C ALA A 163 -31.49 19.11 14.86
N THR A 164 -32.34 20.04 14.37
CA THR A 164 -32.11 20.70 13.08
C THR A 164 -31.26 21.97 13.22
N PRO A 165 -30.60 22.45 12.16
CA PRO A 165 -29.90 23.74 12.15
C PRO A 165 -30.81 24.93 12.45
N SER A 166 -32.14 24.81 12.29
CA SER A 166 -33.13 25.82 12.66
C SER A 166 -33.55 25.77 14.14
N ASN A 167 -32.86 24.98 14.96
CA ASN A 167 -33.11 24.78 16.37
C ASN A 167 -34.47 24.14 16.69
N GLU A 168 -34.95 23.25 15.83
CA GLU A 168 -36.11 22.43 16.06
C GLU A 168 -35.67 21.04 16.55
N LEU A 169 -36.35 20.51 17.54
CA LEU A 169 -36.13 19.14 18.00
C LEU A 169 -37.29 18.24 17.48
N TRP A 170 -36.91 17.22 16.71
CA TRP A 170 -37.81 16.17 16.27
C TRP A 170 -37.60 14.91 17.12
N ALA A 171 -38.69 14.33 17.62
CA ALA A 171 -38.63 13.17 18.46
C ALA A 171 -39.61 12.09 17.93
N GLY A 172 -39.04 10.97 17.52
CA GLY A 172 -39.81 9.82 17.02
C GLY A 172 -40.10 8.82 18.13
N SER A 173 -41.40 8.58 18.39
CA SER A 173 -41.83 7.70 19.46
C SER A 173 -42.02 6.26 18.97
N ALA A 174 -42.05 5.32 19.92
CA ALA A 174 -42.34 3.91 19.63
C ALA A 174 -43.82 3.64 19.26
N THR A 175 -44.75 4.53 19.65
CA THR A 175 -46.22 4.23 19.54
C THR A 175 -47.07 5.43 19.15
N GLU A 176 -46.58 6.65 19.30
CA GLU A 176 -47.37 7.87 19.19
C GLU A 176 -47.01 8.78 18.03
N GLY A 177 -46.19 8.31 17.10
CA GLY A 177 -45.72 9.08 15.91
C GLY A 177 -44.56 10.00 16.21
N VAL A 178 -44.55 11.15 15.57
CA VAL A 178 -43.47 12.14 15.62
C VAL A 178 -43.91 13.42 16.30
N TYR A 179 -43.08 13.91 17.21
CA TYR A 179 -43.23 15.21 17.82
C TYR A 179 -42.17 16.16 17.24
N ARG A 180 -42.61 17.32 16.78
CA ARG A 180 -41.78 18.43 16.33
C ARG A 180 -41.88 19.56 17.33
N ALA A 181 -40.85 19.78 18.11
CA ALA A 181 -40.78 20.89 19.06
C ALA A 181 -40.11 22.08 18.34
N THR A 182 -40.81 23.23 18.35
CA THR A 182 -40.36 24.49 17.75
C THR A 182 -40.50 25.62 18.77
N LEU A 183 -39.96 26.77 18.47
CA LEU A 183 -40.14 27.98 19.32
C LEU A 183 -41.60 28.40 19.50
N GLN A 184 -42.50 27.95 18.61
CA GLN A 184 -43.94 28.26 18.60
C GLN A 184 -44.78 27.20 19.33
N GLY A 185 -44.19 26.07 19.72
CA GLY A 185 -44.87 24.95 20.37
C GLY A 185 -44.58 23.61 19.75
N ILE A 186 -45.30 22.59 20.17
CA ILE A 186 -45.11 21.21 19.74
C ILE A 186 -46.21 20.81 18.76
N ILE A 187 -45.78 20.23 17.63
CA ILE A 187 -46.68 19.68 16.63
C ILE A 187 -46.54 18.17 16.66
N ARG A 188 -47.59 17.41 16.73
CA ARG A 188 -47.60 15.94 16.68
C ARG A 188 -48.13 15.45 15.34
N TYR A 189 -47.37 14.56 14.68
CA TYR A 189 -47.73 13.89 13.45
C TYR A 189 -48.00 12.39 13.76
N THR A 190 -49.14 11.89 13.36
CA THR A 190 -49.56 10.47 13.51
C THR A 190 -50.06 9.93 12.17
N ALA A 191 -50.21 8.61 12.07
CA ALA A 191 -50.79 7.97 10.90
C ALA A 191 -52.27 8.38 10.67
N SER A 192 -52.95 8.84 11.74
CA SER A 192 -54.36 9.27 11.65
C SER A 192 -54.52 10.75 11.27
N ASN A 193 -53.55 11.62 11.55
CA ASN A 193 -53.66 13.07 11.30
C ASN A 193 -52.70 13.59 10.21
N SER A 194 -51.89 12.71 9.64
CA SER A 194 -50.87 13.11 8.68
C SER A 194 -50.57 11.98 7.67
N SER A 195 -49.65 12.19 6.76
CA SER A 195 -49.16 11.17 5.83
C SER A 195 -48.03 10.29 6.41
N LEU A 196 -47.96 10.14 7.73
CA LEU A 196 -47.01 9.23 8.39
C LEU A 196 -47.48 7.78 8.16
N PRO A 197 -46.66 6.85 7.68
CA PRO A 197 -47.06 5.49 7.36
C PRO A 197 -47.41 4.64 8.60
N ASP A 198 -46.78 4.91 9.74
CA ASP A 198 -46.96 4.19 11.00
C ASP A 198 -46.55 5.08 12.18
N ASN A 199 -47.20 4.87 13.35
CA ASN A 199 -46.87 5.58 14.58
C ASN A 199 -45.59 5.08 15.26
N ASN A 200 -45.10 3.90 14.91
CA ASN A 200 -43.82 3.41 15.39
C ASN A 200 -42.71 3.95 14.50
N VAL A 201 -42.02 4.99 14.98
CA VAL A 201 -40.93 5.68 14.29
C VAL A 201 -39.61 5.14 14.79
N ASN A 202 -38.83 4.57 13.90
CA ASN A 202 -37.53 3.99 14.25
C ASN A 202 -36.38 4.97 14.10
N THR A 203 -36.42 5.86 13.09
CA THR A 203 -35.31 6.75 12.75
C THR A 203 -35.79 8.04 12.11
N ILE A 204 -35.11 9.14 12.39
CA ILE A 204 -35.31 10.45 11.74
C ILE A 204 -33.94 10.98 11.36
N SER A 205 -33.79 11.38 10.09
CA SER A 205 -32.53 11.92 9.58
C SER A 205 -32.76 13.11 8.65
N GLN A 206 -31.85 14.07 8.61
CA GLN A 206 -31.88 15.20 7.70
C GLN A 206 -30.82 15.04 6.60
N SER A 207 -31.28 15.07 5.34
CA SER A 207 -30.33 15.09 4.22
C SER A 207 -29.61 16.45 4.09
N PRO A 208 -28.43 16.51 3.44
CA PRO A 208 -27.73 17.78 3.19
C PRO A 208 -28.60 18.82 2.45
N ALA A 209 -29.60 18.38 1.67
CA ALA A 209 -30.58 19.24 0.99
C ALA A 209 -31.68 19.78 1.93
N GLY A 210 -31.62 19.48 3.24
CA GLY A 210 -32.58 19.95 4.23
C GLY A 210 -33.89 19.14 4.32
N THR A 211 -34.09 18.10 3.51
CA THR A 211 -35.26 17.21 3.61
C THR A 211 -35.09 16.31 4.83
N ILE A 212 -36.15 16.26 5.68
CA ILE A 212 -36.18 15.33 6.82
C ILE A 212 -36.83 14.01 6.35
N TRP A 213 -36.14 12.91 6.58
CA TRP A 213 -36.56 11.54 6.29
C TRP A 213 -37.00 10.88 7.60
N ILE A 214 -38.15 10.25 7.59
CA ILE A 214 -38.73 9.59 8.75
C ILE A 214 -39.00 8.14 8.39
N GLY A 215 -38.25 7.25 9.04
CA GLY A 215 -38.39 5.80 8.89
C GLY A 215 -39.34 5.23 9.96
N THR A 216 -40.33 4.50 9.51
CA THR A 216 -41.29 3.85 10.38
C THR A 216 -41.27 2.33 10.19
N MET A 217 -42.05 1.60 11.02
CA MET A 217 -42.22 0.15 10.90
C MET A 217 -42.92 -0.27 9.60
N GLN A 218 -43.67 0.63 8.94
CA GLN A 218 -44.43 0.31 7.72
C GLN A 218 -44.15 1.26 6.53
N GLY A 219 -43.10 2.02 6.55
CA GLY A 219 -42.78 2.89 5.42
C GLY A 219 -41.93 4.10 5.76
N VAL A 220 -41.84 4.98 4.79
CA VAL A 220 -41.04 6.21 4.85
C VAL A 220 -41.97 7.41 4.63
N ALA A 221 -41.77 8.44 5.45
CA ALA A 221 -42.30 9.77 5.18
C ALA A 221 -41.13 10.75 4.98
N ILE A 222 -41.38 11.81 4.22
CA ILE A 222 -40.47 12.93 4.05
C ILE A 222 -41.16 14.23 4.47
N PHE A 223 -40.42 15.08 5.17
CA PHE A 223 -40.84 16.44 5.48
C PHE A 223 -40.04 17.43 4.66
N ARG A 224 -40.77 18.15 3.81
CA ARG A 224 -40.17 19.14 2.91
C ARG A 224 -41.18 20.28 2.67
N HIS A 225 -40.69 21.51 2.56
CA HIS A 225 -41.52 22.71 2.39
C HIS A 225 -42.69 22.79 3.40
N ASN A 226 -42.39 22.48 4.66
CA ASN A 226 -43.31 22.47 5.79
C ASN A 226 -44.53 21.51 5.64
N LYS A 227 -44.38 20.45 4.81
CA LYS A 227 -45.38 19.41 4.60
C LYS A 227 -44.78 18.03 4.79
N LEU A 228 -45.52 17.16 5.51
CA LEU A 228 -45.22 15.74 5.61
C LEU A 228 -45.91 15.00 4.45
N GLN A 229 -45.18 14.17 3.75
CA GLN A 229 -45.63 13.37 2.62
C GLN A 229 -45.13 11.93 2.75
N GLN A 230 -45.95 10.96 2.41
CA GLN A 230 -45.51 9.57 2.30
C GLN A 230 -44.55 9.43 1.10
N PHE A 231 -43.42 8.81 1.30
CA PHE A 231 -42.44 8.52 0.25
C PHE A 231 -42.71 7.13 -0.35
N GLN A 232 -42.93 7.07 -1.65
CA GLN A 232 -43.23 5.83 -2.36
C GLN A 232 -41.97 5.00 -2.57
N LEU A 233 -41.96 3.81 -2.04
CA LEU A 233 -40.91 2.82 -2.27
C LEU A 233 -41.21 1.97 -3.51
N PRO A 234 -40.18 1.29 -4.10
CA PRO A 234 -40.40 0.50 -5.31
C PRO A 234 -41.40 -0.65 -5.09
N PRO A 235 -42.16 -1.04 -6.14
CA PRO A 235 -43.04 -2.20 -6.10
C PRO A 235 -42.30 -3.46 -5.62
N GLY A 236 -42.94 -4.25 -4.78
CA GLY A 236 -42.38 -5.48 -4.21
C GLY A 236 -41.76 -5.32 -2.82
N ILE A 237 -41.54 -4.11 -2.33
CA ILE A 237 -41.15 -3.87 -0.94
C ILE A 237 -42.43 -3.63 -0.11
N THR A 238 -42.94 -4.70 0.47
CA THR A 238 -44.16 -4.64 1.35
C THR A 238 -43.72 -4.56 2.80
N SER A 239 -44.39 -3.73 3.61
CA SER A 239 -44.13 -3.52 5.04
C SER A 239 -42.64 -3.33 5.36
N PRO A 240 -42.00 -2.26 4.83
CA PRO A 240 -40.58 -1.97 5.04
C PRO A 240 -40.36 -1.41 6.45
N ASP A 241 -39.90 -2.25 7.37
CA ASP A 241 -39.45 -1.82 8.70
C ASP A 241 -38.07 -1.10 8.53
N VAL A 242 -38.16 0.22 8.33
CA VAL A 242 -36.97 1.05 8.08
C VAL A 242 -36.25 1.30 9.38
N THR A 243 -34.98 0.93 9.45
CA THR A 243 -34.15 0.99 10.65
C THR A 243 -33.26 2.22 10.73
N ASP A 244 -32.75 2.71 9.59
CA ASP A 244 -31.83 3.85 9.58
C ASP A 244 -31.69 4.49 8.18
N PHE A 245 -31.13 5.71 8.12
CA PHE A 245 -30.85 6.48 6.91
C PHE A 245 -29.44 7.05 6.91
N THR A 246 -28.82 7.12 5.72
CA THR A 246 -27.60 7.91 5.50
C THR A 246 -27.59 8.48 4.08
N THR A 247 -26.85 9.55 3.86
CA THR A 247 -26.64 10.15 2.52
C THR A 247 -25.18 9.96 2.11
N ASP A 248 -24.95 9.40 0.92
CA ASP A 248 -23.59 9.23 0.43
C ASP A 248 -23.00 10.55 -0.12
N THR A 249 -21.70 10.52 -0.45
CA THR A 249 -20.98 11.69 -0.99
C THR A 249 -21.43 12.10 -2.41
N TYR A 250 -22.23 11.28 -3.07
CA TYR A 250 -22.88 11.58 -4.36
C TYR A 250 -24.24 12.24 -4.19
N GLY A 251 -24.75 12.32 -2.95
CA GLY A 251 -26.08 12.85 -2.63
C GLY A 251 -27.19 11.80 -2.70
N HIS A 252 -26.86 10.53 -2.89
CA HIS A 252 -27.85 9.46 -2.90
C HIS A 252 -28.31 9.15 -1.48
N GLN A 253 -29.61 8.89 -1.33
CA GLN A 253 -30.20 8.50 -0.06
C GLN A 253 -30.15 6.98 0.09
N TRP A 254 -29.61 6.52 1.21
CA TRP A 254 -29.57 5.11 1.58
C TRP A 254 -30.52 4.85 2.74
N LEU A 255 -31.25 3.74 2.65
CA LEU A 255 -32.18 3.29 3.67
C LEU A 255 -31.83 1.86 4.04
N SER A 256 -31.78 1.56 5.32
CA SER A 256 -31.69 0.17 5.80
C SER A 256 -33.05 -0.33 6.29
N MET A 257 -33.24 -1.64 6.13
CA MET A 257 -34.51 -2.28 6.52
C MET A 257 -34.22 -3.55 7.33
N ARG A 258 -35.03 -3.82 8.37
CA ARG A 258 -34.75 -4.89 9.33
C ARG A 258 -34.68 -6.30 8.72
N ASN A 259 -35.42 -6.58 7.67
CA ASN A 259 -35.46 -7.90 7.02
C ASN A 259 -35.52 -7.82 5.47
N LYS A 260 -35.22 -6.68 4.90
CA LYS A 260 -35.33 -6.44 3.45
C LYS A 260 -34.05 -5.90 2.82
N GLY A 261 -32.90 -5.94 3.53
CA GLY A 261 -31.64 -5.40 3.01
C GLY A 261 -31.58 -3.87 3.07
N ALA A 262 -30.89 -3.28 2.10
CA ALA A 262 -30.74 -1.84 1.96
C ALA A 262 -31.29 -1.34 0.62
N LEU A 263 -31.70 -0.09 0.58
CA LEU A 263 -32.18 0.56 -0.62
C LEU A 263 -31.39 1.85 -0.86
N LYS A 264 -30.83 2.02 -2.06
CA LYS A 264 -30.19 3.24 -2.51
C LYS A 264 -31.11 3.96 -3.46
N TYR A 265 -31.32 5.26 -3.27
CA TYR A 265 -32.12 6.13 -4.12
C TYR A 265 -31.27 7.29 -4.63
N ASP A 266 -31.13 7.43 -5.95
CA ASP A 266 -30.34 8.46 -6.61
C ASP A 266 -31.11 9.73 -6.96
N GLY A 267 -32.36 9.82 -6.56
CA GLY A 267 -33.30 10.89 -6.93
C GLY A 267 -34.25 10.52 -8.07
N LYS A 268 -34.00 9.42 -8.79
CA LYS A 268 -34.83 8.93 -9.91
C LYS A 268 -35.12 7.44 -9.81
N GLN A 269 -34.10 6.65 -9.53
CA GLN A 269 -34.16 5.19 -9.52
C GLN A 269 -33.77 4.62 -8.16
N PHE A 270 -34.25 3.41 -7.91
CA PHE A 270 -33.93 2.66 -6.74
C PHE A 270 -33.05 1.47 -7.08
N GLN A 271 -32.04 1.24 -6.26
CA GLN A 271 -31.20 0.05 -6.28
C GLN A 271 -31.41 -0.73 -4.97
N HIS A 272 -31.98 -1.92 -5.07
CA HIS A 272 -32.26 -2.77 -3.91
C HIS A 272 -31.09 -3.74 -3.68
N LEU A 273 -30.44 -3.62 -2.54
CA LEU A 273 -29.31 -4.46 -2.12
C LEU A 273 -29.79 -5.50 -1.11
N THR A 274 -29.56 -6.76 -1.46
CA THR A 274 -29.95 -7.93 -0.67
C THR A 274 -28.80 -8.94 -0.63
N ARG A 275 -29.00 -10.07 0.03
CA ARG A 275 -28.04 -11.19 0.00
C ARG A 275 -27.73 -11.66 -1.44
N TYR A 276 -28.65 -11.50 -2.38
CA TYR A 276 -28.44 -11.87 -3.79
C TYR A 276 -27.52 -10.88 -4.49
N SER A 277 -27.45 -9.65 -4.02
CA SER A 277 -26.53 -8.62 -4.54
C SER A 277 -25.22 -8.49 -3.75
N GLY A 278 -24.92 -9.44 -2.86
CA GLY A 278 -23.63 -9.54 -2.15
C GLY A 278 -23.67 -9.22 -0.66
N LEU A 279 -24.81 -8.83 -0.09
CA LEU A 279 -24.94 -8.74 1.36
C LEU A 279 -24.85 -10.14 2.00
N ARG A 280 -24.29 -10.24 3.20
CA ARG A 280 -24.27 -11.49 3.97
C ARG A 280 -25.65 -11.85 4.53
N THR A 281 -26.47 -10.83 4.76
CA THR A 281 -27.83 -10.96 5.34
C THR A 281 -28.68 -9.77 4.92
N ASP A 282 -30.00 -9.98 4.85
CA ASP A 282 -30.97 -8.90 4.65
C ASP A 282 -31.42 -8.23 5.98
N ARG A 283 -30.85 -8.68 7.13
CA ARG A 283 -31.15 -8.16 8.46
C ARG A 283 -30.21 -7.01 8.82
N ILE A 284 -30.60 -5.78 8.55
CA ILE A 284 -29.77 -4.59 8.80
C ILE A 284 -30.35 -3.80 9.97
N ASN A 285 -29.51 -3.39 10.90
CA ASN A 285 -29.88 -2.56 12.05
C ASN A 285 -29.57 -1.07 11.83
N THR A 286 -28.43 -0.77 11.23
CA THR A 286 -27.91 0.61 11.05
C THR A 286 -27.13 0.74 9.75
N ILE A 287 -27.05 1.94 9.21
CA ILE A 287 -26.29 2.29 8.02
C ILE A 287 -25.64 3.67 8.18
N ALA A 288 -24.36 3.78 7.91
CA ALA A 288 -23.62 5.03 8.04
C ALA A 288 -22.71 5.30 6.84
N THR A 289 -22.47 6.56 6.55
CA THR A 289 -21.50 7.01 5.54
C THR A 289 -20.28 7.56 6.27
N ASP A 290 -19.07 7.11 5.91
CA ASP A 290 -17.85 7.68 6.44
C ASP A 290 -17.38 8.90 5.62
N MET A 291 -16.36 9.60 6.13
CA MET A 291 -15.80 10.80 5.49
C MET A 291 -15.20 10.53 4.12
N GLU A 292 -14.78 9.29 3.84
CA GLU A 292 -14.22 8.87 2.55
C GLU A 292 -15.31 8.46 1.54
N GLY A 293 -16.58 8.38 1.99
CA GLY A 293 -17.75 8.02 1.18
C GLY A 293 -18.06 6.53 1.14
N ASN A 294 -17.41 5.70 1.96
CA ASN A 294 -17.80 4.32 2.10
C ASN A 294 -19.11 4.21 2.89
N ILE A 295 -19.96 3.26 2.51
CA ILE A 295 -21.18 2.95 3.26
C ILE A 295 -20.91 1.77 4.18
N TRP A 296 -21.14 1.98 5.46
CA TRP A 296 -21.04 0.97 6.50
C TRP A 296 -22.41 0.45 6.90
N ILE A 297 -22.53 -0.85 7.05
CA ILE A 297 -23.78 -1.53 7.32
C ILE A 297 -23.60 -2.41 8.55
N GLY A 298 -24.35 -2.10 9.60
CA GLY A 298 -24.42 -2.89 10.82
C GLY A 298 -25.53 -3.92 10.73
N THR A 299 -25.19 -5.18 10.92
CA THR A 299 -26.14 -6.29 10.73
C THR A 299 -26.58 -6.95 12.03
N SER A 300 -27.73 -7.64 11.98
CA SER A 300 -28.18 -8.50 13.06
C SER A 300 -27.64 -9.92 12.89
N GLY A 301 -26.39 -10.14 13.39
CA GLY A 301 -25.80 -11.49 13.47
C GLY A 301 -24.70 -11.83 12.47
N HIS A 302 -24.35 -10.93 11.53
CA HIS A 302 -23.27 -11.13 10.56
C HIS A 302 -22.15 -10.07 10.66
N GLY A 303 -22.16 -9.26 11.71
CA GLY A 303 -21.13 -8.26 11.98
C GLY A 303 -21.31 -6.97 11.21
N LEU A 304 -20.19 -6.35 10.89
CA LEU A 304 -20.04 -5.07 10.19
C LEU A 304 -19.70 -5.32 8.73
N MET A 305 -20.38 -4.64 7.82
CA MET A 305 -20.09 -4.70 6.39
C MET A 305 -19.77 -3.31 5.85
N GLN A 306 -18.87 -3.24 4.90
CA GLN A 306 -18.52 -2.03 4.15
C GLN A 306 -18.87 -2.24 2.67
N TYR A 307 -19.70 -1.39 2.12
CA TYR A 307 -19.90 -1.23 0.67
C TYR A 307 -18.86 -0.23 0.18
N ARG A 308 -17.98 -0.68 -0.71
CA ARG A 308 -16.87 0.12 -1.22
C ARG A 308 -16.68 -0.07 -2.71
N ASN A 309 -15.91 0.81 -3.33
CA ASN A 309 -15.57 0.74 -4.74
C ASN A 309 -16.83 0.59 -5.63
N PRO A 310 -17.78 1.54 -5.57
CA PRO A 310 -19.08 1.46 -6.25
C PRO A 310 -18.97 1.44 -7.77
N TRP A 311 -17.75 1.65 -8.31
CA TRP A 311 -17.50 1.67 -9.75
C TRP A 311 -17.45 0.30 -10.40
N PHE A 312 -17.38 -0.83 -9.62
CA PHE A 312 -17.49 -2.18 -10.17
C PHE A 312 -18.80 -2.85 -9.73
N VAL A 313 -19.52 -3.39 -10.70
CA VAL A 313 -20.68 -4.26 -10.50
C VAL A 313 -20.43 -5.57 -11.21
N HIS A 314 -20.71 -6.69 -10.55
CA HIS A 314 -20.41 -8.01 -11.07
C HIS A 314 -21.67 -8.82 -11.32
N TYR A 315 -21.62 -9.65 -12.36
CA TYR A 315 -22.65 -10.60 -12.74
C TYR A 315 -22.02 -12.00 -12.74
N PHE A 316 -21.95 -12.63 -11.54
CA PHE A 316 -21.37 -13.96 -11.36
C PHE A 316 -22.43 -15.08 -11.39
N ASP A 317 -23.63 -14.80 -10.91
CA ASP A 317 -24.78 -15.68 -11.06
C ASP A 317 -25.69 -15.10 -12.14
N MET A 318 -25.71 -15.73 -13.31
CA MET A 318 -26.53 -15.31 -14.44
C MET A 318 -27.83 -16.13 -14.57
N GLY A 319 -28.22 -16.81 -13.52
CA GLY A 319 -29.45 -17.61 -13.45
C GLY A 319 -29.30 -19.01 -14.05
N GLN A 320 -29.07 -19.12 -15.35
CA GLN A 320 -28.84 -20.41 -16.01
C GLN A 320 -27.44 -20.97 -15.75
N VAL A 321 -26.43 -20.09 -15.64
CA VAL A 321 -25.03 -20.44 -15.43
C VAL A 321 -24.48 -19.66 -14.24
N LYS A 322 -23.80 -20.38 -13.33
CA LYS A 322 -23.11 -19.80 -12.18
C LYS A 322 -21.62 -19.68 -12.48
N GLU A 323 -21.06 -18.51 -12.18
CA GLU A 323 -19.65 -18.18 -12.43
C GLU A 323 -19.18 -18.55 -13.86
N PRO A 324 -19.91 -18.13 -14.93
CA PRO A 324 -19.54 -18.48 -16.29
C PRO A 324 -18.21 -17.83 -16.67
N VAL A 325 -17.37 -18.54 -17.41
CA VAL A 325 -16.22 -17.95 -18.08
C VAL A 325 -16.72 -17.22 -19.33
N ILE A 326 -16.73 -15.89 -19.29
CA ILE A 326 -17.14 -15.10 -20.46
C ILE A 326 -15.97 -15.01 -21.43
N SER A 327 -16.09 -15.61 -22.60
CA SER A 327 -15.05 -15.69 -23.63
C SER A 327 -15.28 -14.73 -24.81
N ALA A 328 -16.52 -14.31 -25.03
CA ALA A 328 -16.91 -13.42 -26.12
C ALA A 328 -17.72 -12.23 -25.61
N LEU A 329 -17.40 -11.03 -26.11
CA LEU A 329 -18.08 -9.78 -25.75
C LEU A 329 -18.21 -8.90 -26.99
N ALA A 330 -19.40 -8.36 -27.21
CA ALA A 330 -19.66 -7.39 -28.28
C ALA A 330 -20.75 -6.39 -27.84
N GLN A 331 -20.80 -5.26 -28.53
CA GLN A 331 -21.84 -4.24 -28.31
C GLN A 331 -22.57 -3.96 -29.62
N ASP A 332 -23.84 -3.70 -29.54
CA ASP A 332 -24.63 -3.22 -30.69
C ASP A 332 -24.89 -1.69 -30.65
N THR A 333 -25.53 -1.19 -31.67
CA THR A 333 -25.85 0.24 -31.81
C THR A 333 -26.90 0.74 -30.82
N LYS A 334 -27.70 -0.13 -30.20
CA LYS A 334 -28.66 0.18 -29.12
C LYS A 334 -28.00 0.20 -27.75
N GLY A 335 -26.71 -0.18 -27.64
CA GLY A 335 -26.01 -0.31 -26.39
C GLY A 335 -26.26 -1.63 -25.64
N ARG A 336 -26.91 -2.64 -26.29
CA ARG A 336 -26.98 -3.98 -25.74
C ARG A 336 -25.60 -4.61 -25.74
N VAL A 337 -25.24 -5.32 -24.67
CA VAL A 337 -23.96 -6.02 -24.52
C VAL A 337 -24.21 -7.51 -24.75
N TRP A 338 -23.65 -8.03 -25.84
CA TRP A 338 -23.73 -9.44 -26.23
C TRP A 338 -22.61 -10.22 -25.57
N ILE A 339 -22.94 -11.39 -25.03
CA ILE A 339 -22.09 -12.19 -24.16
C ILE A 339 -22.08 -13.62 -24.69
N GLY A 340 -20.91 -14.21 -24.80
CA GLY A 340 -20.70 -15.64 -25.09
C GLY A 340 -19.80 -16.27 -24.05
N THR A 341 -20.06 -17.54 -23.70
CA THR A 341 -19.30 -18.29 -22.70
C THR A 341 -18.43 -19.36 -23.36
N ASP A 342 -17.44 -19.87 -22.64
CA ASP A 342 -16.57 -20.94 -23.11
C ASP A 342 -17.27 -22.30 -23.16
N ASP A 343 -18.35 -22.49 -22.43
CA ASP A 343 -19.21 -23.68 -22.44
C ASP A 343 -20.44 -23.57 -23.37
N GLY A 344 -20.50 -22.50 -24.18
CA GLY A 344 -21.44 -22.37 -25.31
C GLY A 344 -22.78 -21.71 -24.97
N TYR A 345 -22.91 -21.03 -23.85
CA TYR A 345 -24.09 -20.20 -23.62
C TYR A 345 -23.91 -18.82 -24.25
N ALA A 346 -24.98 -18.24 -24.74
CA ALA A 346 -25.02 -16.89 -25.26
C ALA A 346 -26.21 -16.11 -24.72
N ALA A 347 -25.98 -14.82 -24.47
CA ALA A 347 -26.97 -13.91 -23.97
C ALA A 347 -26.69 -12.47 -24.44
N TYR A 348 -27.67 -11.57 -24.26
CA TYR A 348 -27.42 -10.14 -24.29
C TYR A 348 -28.00 -9.44 -23.09
N MET A 349 -27.34 -8.39 -22.66
CA MET A 349 -27.76 -7.50 -21.58
C MET A 349 -28.44 -6.27 -22.18
N GLU A 350 -29.67 -5.97 -21.79
CA GLU A 350 -30.42 -4.78 -22.17
C GLU A 350 -31.02 -4.14 -20.93
N GLN A 351 -30.72 -2.85 -20.69
CA GLN A 351 -31.20 -2.11 -19.52
C GLN A 351 -31.03 -2.84 -18.17
N GLY A 352 -29.93 -3.57 -18.02
CA GLY A 352 -29.62 -4.34 -16.80
C GLY A 352 -30.31 -5.71 -16.70
N ILE A 353 -31.10 -6.09 -17.70
CA ILE A 353 -31.79 -7.38 -17.79
C ILE A 353 -31.02 -8.30 -18.74
N LEU A 354 -30.77 -9.52 -18.30
CA LEU A 354 -30.07 -10.54 -19.10
C LEU A 354 -31.09 -11.38 -19.89
N HIS A 355 -30.91 -11.45 -21.19
CA HIS A 355 -31.73 -12.24 -22.11
C HIS A 355 -30.91 -13.38 -22.70
N TRP A 356 -31.23 -14.61 -22.32
CA TRP A 356 -30.55 -15.80 -22.83
C TRP A 356 -31.04 -16.16 -24.23
N LEU A 357 -30.13 -16.59 -25.11
CA LEU A 357 -30.48 -17.21 -26.37
C LEU A 357 -30.83 -18.69 -26.16
N GLN A 358 -31.44 -19.31 -27.17
CA GLN A 358 -31.72 -20.76 -27.15
C GLN A 358 -30.43 -21.56 -27.12
N THR A 359 -30.40 -22.68 -26.38
CA THR A 359 -29.18 -23.46 -26.15
C THR A 359 -28.88 -24.47 -27.26
N ASP A 360 -29.76 -24.65 -28.22
CA ASP A 360 -29.67 -25.62 -29.33
C ASP A 360 -29.15 -24.98 -30.64
N ILE A 361 -28.65 -23.77 -30.62
CA ILE A 361 -28.13 -23.05 -31.81
C ILE A 361 -26.86 -23.75 -32.36
N TRP A 362 -26.02 -24.28 -31.51
CA TRP A 362 -24.79 -24.98 -31.82
C TRP A 362 -24.61 -26.26 -30.99
N PRO A 363 -23.72 -27.16 -31.35
CA PRO A 363 -23.47 -28.42 -30.63
C PRO A 363 -23.00 -28.15 -29.18
N THR A 364 -23.37 -29.05 -28.27
CA THR A 364 -22.91 -29.02 -26.87
C THR A 364 -21.38 -29.07 -26.80
N GLY A 365 -20.77 -28.22 -25.93
CA GLY A 365 -19.31 -28.11 -25.79
C GLY A 365 -18.64 -27.20 -26.82
N THR A 366 -19.43 -26.41 -27.58
CA THR A 366 -18.88 -25.36 -28.46
C THR A 366 -18.39 -24.17 -27.65
N THR A 367 -17.10 -23.84 -27.71
CA THR A 367 -16.55 -22.61 -27.11
C THR A 367 -16.81 -21.43 -28.03
N LEU A 368 -17.36 -20.35 -27.48
CA LEU A 368 -17.60 -19.11 -28.19
C LEU A 368 -16.38 -18.20 -28.03
N HIS A 369 -15.71 -17.80 -29.12
CA HIS A 369 -14.46 -17.02 -29.05
C HIS A 369 -14.68 -15.50 -29.19
N SER A 370 -15.63 -15.08 -30.03
CA SER A 370 -15.98 -13.67 -30.19
C SER A 370 -17.35 -13.51 -30.84
N MET A 371 -17.88 -12.30 -30.67
CA MET A 371 -19.11 -11.87 -31.35
C MET A 371 -18.85 -10.57 -32.10
N TRP A 372 -19.53 -10.41 -33.24
CA TRP A 372 -19.59 -9.15 -33.99
C TRP A 372 -21.02 -8.87 -34.42
N VAL A 373 -21.50 -7.68 -34.11
CA VAL A 373 -22.85 -7.24 -34.42
C VAL A 373 -22.79 -6.39 -35.69
N GLN A 374 -23.36 -6.93 -36.79
CA GLN A 374 -23.43 -6.25 -38.07
C GLN A 374 -24.57 -5.21 -38.09
N HIS A 375 -25.74 -5.60 -37.58
CA HIS A 375 -26.93 -4.80 -37.38
C HIS A 375 -27.62 -5.28 -36.10
N GLU A 376 -28.63 -4.57 -35.62
CA GLU A 376 -29.27 -4.80 -34.31
C GLU A 376 -29.63 -6.25 -33.98
N ASP A 377 -30.09 -7.04 -34.99
CA ASP A 377 -30.50 -8.43 -34.84
C ASP A 377 -29.74 -9.38 -35.81
N ASP A 378 -28.56 -8.97 -36.24
CA ASP A 378 -27.70 -9.72 -37.13
C ASP A 378 -26.30 -9.87 -36.51
N VAL A 379 -26.13 -10.95 -35.77
CA VAL A 379 -24.96 -11.20 -34.93
C VAL A 379 -24.16 -12.37 -35.46
N TRP A 380 -22.87 -12.16 -35.64
CA TRP A 380 -21.92 -13.20 -36.01
C TRP A 380 -21.20 -13.70 -34.76
N VAL A 381 -21.27 -15.01 -34.54
CA VAL A 381 -20.66 -15.70 -33.40
C VAL A 381 -19.56 -16.62 -33.89
N CYS A 382 -18.31 -16.28 -33.53
CA CYS A 382 -17.15 -17.12 -33.84
C CYS A 382 -16.94 -18.15 -32.73
N SER A 383 -16.66 -19.38 -33.12
CA SER A 383 -16.58 -20.50 -32.18
C SER A 383 -15.50 -21.53 -32.57
N SER A 384 -15.35 -22.52 -31.70
CA SER A 384 -14.52 -23.70 -31.94
C SER A 384 -15.07 -24.64 -33.08
N GLN A 385 -16.32 -24.43 -33.51
CA GLN A 385 -17.02 -25.24 -34.49
C GLN A 385 -17.44 -24.45 -35.76
N GLY A 386 -16.82 -23.32 -36.04
CA GLY A 386 -17.15 -22.43 -37.15
C GLY A 386 -17.73 -21.10 -36.66
N VAL A 387 -18.45 -20.48 -37.60
CA VAL A 387 -19.12 -19.19 -37.38
C VAL A 387 -20.63 -19.36 -37.58
N TYR A 388 -21.37 -18.87 -36.62
CA TYR A 388 -22.83 -18.83 -36.64
C TYR A 388 -23.29 -17.38 -36.87
N ARG A 389 -24.11 -17.17 -37.88
CA ARG A 389 -24.79 -15.91 -38.11
C ARG A 389 -26.23 -16.02 -37.65
N LEU A 390 -26.53 -15.30 -36.57
CA LEU A 390 -27.87 -15.15 -36.01
C LEU A 390 -28.54 -13.94 -36.67
N GLY A 391 -29.43 -14.15 -37.58
CA GLY A 391 -30.10 -13.05 -38.32
C GLY A 391 -31.61 -13.22 -38.37
N PRO A 392 -32.34 -12.18 -38.87
CA PRO A 392 -33.81 -12.18 -38.89
C PRO A 392 -34.44 -13.38 -39.66
N LYS A 393 -33.66 -14.04 -40.54
CA LYS A 393 -34.11 -15.21 -41.34
C LYS A 393 -33.70 -16.54 -40.72
N GLY A 394 -33.26 -16.55 -39.44
CA GLY A 394 -32.77 -17.73 -38.74
C GLY A 394 -31.25 -17.84 -38.66
N VAL A 395 -30.76 -18.96 -38.18
CA VAL A 395 -29.33 -19.23 -37.96
C VAL A 395 -28.71 -19.81 -39.27
N ARG A 396 -27.50 -19.30 -39.57
CA ARG A 396 -26.64 -19.88 -40.63
C ARG A 396 -25.30 -20.26 -40.04
N HIS A 397 -24.82 -21.46 -40.40
CA HIS A 397 -23.53 -21.96 -39.96
C HIS A 397 -22.55 -21.98 -41.13
N TYR A 398 -21.33 -21.51 -40.87
CA TYR A 398 -20.19 -21.50 -41.78
C TYR A 398 -19.03 -22.27 -41.14
N ASP A 399 -18.58 -23.30 -41.84
CA ASP A 399 -17.46 -24.14 -41.38
C ASP A 399 -16.47 -24.40 -42.57
N THR A 400 -15.65 -25.40 -42.46
CA THR A 400 -14.67 -25.77 -43.50
C THR A 400 -15.33 -26.15 -44.84
N ARG A 401 -16.59 -26.57 -44.81
CA ARG A 401 -17.38 -26.91 -46.06
C ARG A 401 -17.77 -25.67 -46.86
N GLN A 402 -17.85 -24.50 -46.18
CA GLN A 402 -18.09 -23.22 -46.81
C GLN A 402 -16.81 -22.42 -47.05
N GLY A 403 -15.64 -23.07 -46.98
CA GLY A 403 -14.34 -22.50 -47.35
C GLY A 403 -13.53 -21.89 -46.23
N LEU A 404 -13.89 -22.08 -44.98
CA LEU A 404 -13.00 -21.71 -43.86
C LEU A 404 -11.79 -22.63 -43.79
N PRO A 405 -10.56 -22.12 -43.59
CA PRO A 405 -9.34 -22.95 -43.53
C PRO A 405 -9.26 -23.82 -42.27
N ALA A 406 -9.99 -23.46 -41.23
CA ALA A 406 -10.16 -24.24 -40.00
C ALA A 406 -11.54 -24.05 -39.39
N ALA A 407 -12.03 -25.04 -38.65
CA ALA A 407 -13.29 -24.92 -37.90
C ALA A 407 -13.19 -23.94 -36.75
N GLU A 408 -12.05 -23.83 -36.11
CA GLU A 408 -11.80 -22.91 -35.01
C GLU A 408 -11.61 -21.47 -35.53
N VAL A 409 -12.56 -20.59 -35.26
CA VAL A 409 -12.58 -19.19 -35.70
C VAL A 409 -12.56 -18.26 -34.51
N TYR A 410 -11.57 -17.35 -34.47
CA TYR A 410 -11.36 -16.45 -33.35
C TYR A 410 -12.05 -15.10 -33.53
N GLN A 411 -12.17 -14.57 -34.77
CA GLN A 411 -12.80 -13.26 -35.03
C GLN A 411 -13.35 -13.15 -36.44
N VAL A 412 -14.39 -12.35 -36.60
CA VAL A 412 -14.93 -11.90 -37.90
C VAL A 412 -15.02 -10.39 -37.89
N MET A 413 -14.69 -9.73 -39.00
CA MET A 413 -14.86 -8.32 -39.20
C MET A 413 -14.93 -7.93 -40.69
N PRO A 414 -15.56 -6.82 -41.07
CA PRO A 414 -15.53 -6.31 -42.43
C PRO A 414 -14.24 -5.57 -42.74
N ASP A 415 -13.72 -5.72 -43.97
CA ASP A 415 -12.73 -4.80 -44.53
C ASP A 415 -13.37 -3.48 -45.02
N GLN A 416 -12.59 -2.58 -45.64
CA GLN A 416 -13.09 -1.34 -46.19
C GLN A 416 -14.05 -1.53 -47.39
N ALA A 417 -13.91 -2.61 -48.14
CA ALA A 417 -14.76 -2.92 -49.28
C ALA A 417 -16.05 -3.67 -48.87
N GLY A 418 -16.23 -3.97 -47.58
CA GLY A 418 -17.37 -4.72 -47.05
C GLY A 418 -17.25 -6.24 -47.17
N ASN A 419 -16.09 -6.77 -47.55
CA ASN A 419 -15.83 -8.20 -47.47
C ASN A 419 -15.65 -8.62 -46.03
N LEU A 420 -16.11 -9.82 -45.65
CA LEU A 420 -15.90 -10.33 -44.28
C LEU A 420 -14.60 -11.11 -44.22
N LEU A 421 -13.76 -10.74 -43.26
CA LEU A 421 -12.53 -11.42 -42.91
C LEU A 421 -12.77 -12.32 -41.70
N PHE A 422 -12.28 -13.55 -41.77
CA PHE A 422 -12.35 -14.55 -40.68
C PHE A 422 -10.94 -14.90 -40.22
N ALA A 423 -10.62 -14.63 -38.97
CA ALA A 423 -9.39 -15.06 -38.30
C ALA A 423 -9.58 -16.48 -37.76
N THR A 424 -8.74 -17.43 -38.22
CA THR A 424 -8.90 -18.82 -37.86
C THR A 424 -7.63 -19.45 -37.31
N ALA A 425 -7.71 -20.68 -36.82
CA ALA A 425 -6.56 -21.46 -36.37
C ALA A 425 -5.56 -21.80 -37.52
N ALA A 426 -5.93 -21.61 -38.78
CA ALA A 426 -5.09 -21.93 -39.95
C ALA A 426 -4.99 -20.72 -40.93
N GLY A 427 -4.88 -19.49 -40.40
CA GLY A 427 -4.78 -18.27 -41.19
C GLY A 427 -6.09 -17.50 -41.29
N ILE A 428 -6.29 -16.70 -42.36
CA ILE A 428 -7.51 -15.95 -42.60
C ILE A 428 -8.26 -16.45 -43.83
N ALA A 429 -9.59 -16.24 -43.79
CA ALA A 429 -10.44 -16.42 -44.97
C ALA A 429 -11.17 -15.12 -45.26
N ILE A 430 -11.54 -14.93 -46.53
CA ILE A 430 -12.26 -13.75 -47.06
C ILE A 430 -13.57 -14.23 -47.66
N MET A 431 -14.66 -13.63 -47.21
CA MET A 431 -15.95 -13.81 -47.87
C MET A 431 -16.31 -12.49 -48.58
N PRO A 432 -16.26 -12.43 -49.87
CA PRO A 432 -16.66 -11.25 -50.65
C PRO A 432 -18.09 -10.84 -50.33
N ALA A 433 -18.37 -9.53 -50.29
CA ALA A 433 -19.68 -8.98 -49.94
C ALA A 433 -20.85 -9.57 -50.70
N ASN A 434 -20.63 -9.97 -51.93
CA ASN A 434 -21.66 -10.53 -52.84
C ASN A 434 -21.65 -12.09 -52.90
N GLN A 435 -20.85 -12.76 -52.04
CA GLN A 435 -20.72 -14.22 -52.06
C GLN A 435 -21.20 -14.83 -50.74
N LYS A 436 -21.50 -16.14 -50.76
CA LYS A 436 -21.97 -16.91 -49.61
C LYS A 436 -20.94 -17.91 -49.09
N ALA A 437 -19.78 -18.02 -49.74
CA ALA A 437 -18.70 -18.89 -49.38
C ALA A 437 -17.42 -18.06 -49.10
N ALA A 438 -16.63 -18.48 -48.13
CA ALA A 438 -15.33 -17.90 -47.82
C ALA A 438 -14.25 -18.52 -48.72
N VAL A 439 -13.20 -17.76 -49.00
CA VAL A 439 -12.01 -18.24 -49.73
C VAL A 439 -10.81 -17.96 -48.85
N PRO A 440 -9.90 -18.94 -48.64
CA PRO A 440 -8.67 -18.67 -47.89
C PRO A 440 -7.87 -17.55 -48.55
N ALA A 441 -7.35 -16.63 -47.80
CA ALA A 441 -6.47 -15.59 -48.33
C ALA A 441 -5.16 -16.22 -48.79
N ALA A 442 -4.62 -15.72 -49.90
CA ALA A 442 -3.35 -16.22 -50.43
C ALA A 442 -2.22 -15.94 -49.39
N PRO A 443 -1.52 -16.95 -48.89
CA PRO A 443 -0.52 -16.77 -47.89
C PRO A 443 0.77 -16.21 -48.50
N THR A 444 1.19 -15.03 -48.07
CA THR A 444 2.58 -14.59 -48.20
C THR A 444 3.24 -14.62 -46.83
N GLY A 445 3.70 -15.83 -46.44
CA GLY A 445 4.48 -16.03 -45.21
C GLY A 445 3.67 -16.14 -43.90
N LEU A 446 2.32 -16.08 -43.94
CA LEU A 446 1.49 -16.30 -42.75
C LEU A 446 1.28 -17.81 -42.55
N THR A 447 1.76 -18.38 -41.48
CA THR A 447 1.50 -19.76 -41.02
C THR A 447 1.02 -19.71 -39.57
N GLY A 448 0.02 -20.58 -39.23
CA GLY A 448 -0.48 -20.69 -37.84
C GLY A 448 -1.70 -19.85 -37.54
N LYS A 449 -1.95 -19.67 -36.27
CA LYS A 449 -3.18 -19.03 -35.72
C LYS A 449 -3.20 -17.53 -35.88
N VAL A 450 -4.34 -17.02 -36.32
CA VAL A 450 -4.65 -15.59 -36.28
C VAL A 450 -5.62 -15.34 -35.14
N TYR A 451 -5.16 -14.71 -34.06
CA TYR A 451 -5.96 -14.52 -32.87
C TYR A 451 -6.88 -13.29 -32.93
N THR A 452 -6.41 -12.24 -33.60
CA THR A 452 -7.14 -10.96 -33.61
C THR A 452 -6.90 -10.18 -34.88
N MET A 453 -7.89 -9.38 -35.27
CA MET A 453 -7.82 -8.43 -36.39
C MET A 453 -8.32 -7.06 -35.92
N HIS A 454 -7.71 -6.00 -36.44
CA HIS A 454 -8.12 -4.64 -36.18
C HIS A 454 -8.05 -3.81 -37.48
N ARG A 455 -9.10 -3.04 -37.79
CA ARG A 455 -9.10 -2.10 -38.91
C ARG A 455 -8.79 -0.72 -38.37
N ASP A 456 -7.66 -0.15 -38.77
CA ASP A 456 -7.25 1.18 -38.36
C ASP A 456 -8.09 2.29 -39.01
N THR A 457 -7.92 3.52 -38.55
CA THR A 457 -8.58 4.70 -39.10
C THR A 457 -8.24 4.97 -40.56
N ASN A 458 -7.10 4.46 -41.07
CA ASN A 458 -6.71 4.54 -42.48
C ASN A 458 -7.33 3.42 -43.33
N GLY A 459 -8.13 2.51 -42.75
CA GLY A 459 -8.79 1.39 -43.40
C GLY A 459 -7.92 0.16 -43.60
N ARG A 460 -6.68 0.14 -43.15
CA ARG A 460 -5.77 -1.02 -43.16
C ARG A 460 -6.20 -2.03 -42.10
N VAL A 461 -6.13 -3.32 -42.43
CA VAL A 461 -6.45 -4.38 -41.45
C VAL A 461 -5.17 -5.00 -40.94
N TRP A 462 -4.98 -4.91 -39.60
CA TRP A 462 -3.85 -5.47 -38.89
C TRP A 462 -4.23 -6.84 -38.32
N LEU A 463 -3.32 -7.81 -38.43
CA LEU A 463 -3.50 -9.19 -38.00
C LEU A 463 -2.55 -9.50 -36.85
N GLY A 464 -3.09 -9.90 -35.71
CA GLY A 464 -2.33 -10.40 -34.56
C GLY A 464 -2.30 -11.93 -34.62
N THR A 465 -1.09 -12.47 -34.68
CA THR A 465 -0.90 -13.92 -34.93
C THR A 465 0.01 -14.56 -33.90
N GLU A 466 0.09 -15.85 -33.93
CA GLU A 466 1.05 -16.67 -33.15
C GLU A 466 2.51 -16.26 -33.43
N ASN A 467 2.81 -15.87 -34.67
CA ASN A 467 4.17 -15.62 -35.14
C ASN A 467 4.54 -14.14 -35.27
N GLY A 468 3.65 -13.25 -34.89
CA GLY A 468 3.88 -11.80 -34.91
C GLY A 468 2.73 -11.02 -35.53
N ILE A 469 3.04 -9.85 -36.09
CA ILE A 469 2.09 -8.90 -36.65
C ILE A 469 2.18 -8.94 -38.19
N PHE A 470 1.03 -8.96 -38.83
CA PHE A 470 0.89 -8.88 -40.30
C PHE A 470 -0.15 -7.82 -40.66
N ARG A 471 -0.20 -7.45 -41.94
CA ARG A 471 -1.18 -6.52 -42.48
C ARG A 471 -1.89 -7.14 -43.69
N TYR A 472 -3.18 -6.96 -43.74
CA TYR A 472 -3.99 -7.36 -44.90
C TYR A 472 -4.29 -6.14 -45.76
N GLU A 473 -3.88 -6.19 -47.03
CA GLU A 473 -4.07 -5.12 -48.02
C GLU A 473 -4.43 -5.70 -49.38
N ASN A 474 -5.46 -5.15 -50.04
CA ASN A 474 -5.84 -5.48 -51.39
C ASN A 474 -5.97 -7.01 -51.68
N GLY A 475 -6.50 -7.75 -50.73
CA GLY A 475 -6.70 -9.20 -50.88
C GLY A 475 -5.46 -10.07 -50.54
N SER A 476 -4.35 -9.44 -50.15
CA SER A 476 -3.10 -10.11 -49.85
C SER A 476 -2.63 -9.83 -48.42
N ILE A 477 -1.89 -10.77 -47.82
CA ILE A 477 -1.27 -10.62 -46.52
C ILE A 477 0.16 -10.10 -46.72
N VAL A 478 0.50 -9.03 -46.06
CA VAL A 478 1.81 -8.38 -46.13
C VAL A 478 2.52 -8.51 -44.77
N ALA A 479 3.77 -8.93 -44.79
CA ALA A 479 4.60 -8.96 -43.60
C ALA A 479 4.98 -7.54 -43.16
N THR A 480 5.16 -7.32 -41.84
CA THR A 480 5.59 -6.05 -41.23
C THR A 480 6.95 -6.23 -40.58
N PRO A 481 8.06 -6.22 -41.37
CA PRO A 481 9.40 -6.49 -40.84
C PRO A 481 9.79 -5.51 -39.75
N GLU A 482 9.38 -4.25 -39.84
CA GLU A 482 9.63 -3.18 -38.88
C GLU A 482 9.06 -3.47 -37.48
N LEU A 483 7.89 -4.12 -37.39
CA LEU A 483 7.27 -4.53 -36.12
C LEU A 483 7.81 -5.86 -35.64
N ASN A 484 8.02 -6.81 -36.56
CA ASN A 484 8.48 -8.16 -36.24
C ASN A 484 9.97 -8.20 -35.82
N SER A 485 10.75 -7.15 -36.15
CA SER A 485 12.13 -6.98 -35.65
C SER A 485 12.21 -6.88 -34.11
N THR A 486 11.12 -6.52 -33.45
CA THR A 486 11.01 -6.47 -31.98
C THR A 486 10.86 -7.83 -31.31
N ASN A 487 10.79 -8.91 -32.08
CA ASN A 487 10.50 -10.28 -31.62
C ASN A 487 9.18 -10.41 -30.84
N PHE A 488 8.18 -9.56 -31.15
CA PHE A 488 6.87 -9.55 -30.53
C PHE A 488 5.98 -10.63 -31.16
N LYS A 489 5.59 -11.64 -30.40
CA LYS A 489 4.83 -12.80 -30.84
C LYS A 489 3.56 -12.98 -30.02
N GLU A 490 2.71 -13.96 -30.41
CA GLU A 490 1.45 -14.28 -29.72
C GLU A 490 0.59 -13.03 -29.47
N VAL A 491 0.33 -12.30 -30.55
CA VAL A 491 -0.46 -11.05 -30.48
C VAL A 491 -1.94 -11.37 -30.31
N LEU A 492 -2.44 -11.19 -29.08
CA LEU A 492 -3.82 -11.58 -28.71
C LEU A 492 -4.84 -10.46 -28.89
N THR A 493 -4.39 -9.21 -28.94
CA THR A 493 -5.27 -8.05 -28.98
C THR A 493 -4.61 -6.86 -29.67
N ILE A 494 -5.40 -6.08 -30.41
CA ILE A 494 -4.97 -4.86 -31.12
C ILE A 494 -6.02 -3.80 -30.87
N THR A 495 -5.60 -2.56 -30.61
CA THR A 495 -6.46 -1.40 -30.50
C THR A 495 -5.74 -0.15 -31.02
N GLU A 496 -6.48 0.89 -31.35
CA GLU A 496 -5.97 2.17 -31.86
C GLU A 496 -6.48 3.32 -30.97
N ASP A 497 -5.66 4.32 -30.75
CA ASP A 497 -6.07 5.52 -30.05
C ASP A 497 -6.57 6.63 -31.00
N ASN A 498 -7.00 7.76 -30.43
CA ASN A 498 -7.53 8.87 -31.18
C ASN A 498 -6.49 9.57 -32.09
N ASP A 499 -5.20 9.35 -31.82
CA ASP A 499 -4.09 9.91 -32.58
C ASP A 499 -3.61 8.97 -33.70
N GLY A 500 -4.22 7.79 -33.84
CA GLY A 500 -3.84 6.75 -34.81
C GLY A 500 -2.67 5.89 -34.36
N THR A 501 -2.31 5.90 -33.08
CA THR A 501 -1.30 4.98 -32.52
C THR A 501 -1.93 3.62 -32.28
N LEU A 502 -1.34 2.61 -32.87
CA LEU A 502 -1.74 1.22 -32.69
C LEU A 502 -1.02 0.59 -31.49
N TYR A 503 -1.77 -0.15 -30.70
CA TYR A 503 -1.28 -0.91 -29.54
C TYR A 503 -1.54 -2.39 -29.74
N PHE A 504 -0.47 -3.19 -29.67
CA PHE A 504 -0.51 -4.64 -29.81
C PHE A 504 -0.19 -5.27 -28.47
N GLY A 505 -1.02 -6.17 -27.98
CA GLY A 505 -0.84 -6.87 -26.69
C GLY A 505 -0.50 -8.33 -26.90
N GLY A 506 0.54 -8.79 -26.20
CA GLY A 506 0.98 -10.19 -26.21
C GLY A 506 1.19 -10.73 -24.81
N PHE A 507 0.89 -12.01 -24.60
CA PHE A 507 0.84 -12.60 -23.25
C PHE A 507 2.15 -12.43 -22.47
N ASN A 508 3.30 -12.72 -23.12
CA ASN A 508 4.62 -12.68 -22.49
C ASN A 508 5.47 -11.46 -22.91
N TYR A 509 4.94 -10.58 -23.76
CA TYR A 509 5.73 -9.56 -24.44
C TYR A 509 5.41 -8.13 -24.01
N GLY A 510 4.29 -7.93 -23.30
CA GLY A 510 3.84 -6.60 -22.93
C GLY A 510 3.00 -5.92 -24.00
N ILE A 511 3.17 -4.62 -24.18
CA ILE A 511 2.48 -3.78 -25.17
C ILE A 511 3.51 -3.24 -26.16
N LEU A 512 3.27 -3.46 -27.46
CA LEU A 512 3.99 -2.79 -28.52
C LEU A 512 3.12 -1.65 -29.05
N ALA A 513 3.63 -0.43 -29.08
CA ALA A 513 2.97 0.74 -29.65
C ALA A 513 3.66 1.14 -30.94
N PHE A 514 2.86 1.45 -31.97
CA PHE A 514 3.32 1.85 -33.29
C PHE A 514 2.47 3.01 -33.82
N HIS A 515 3.14 3.97 -34.41
CA HIS A 515 2.51 5.06 -35.16
C HIS A 515 3.31 5.30 -36.45
N ASP A 516 2.62 5.59 -37.54
CA ASP A 516 3.22 5.76 -38.88
C ASP A 516 4.32 6.83 -38.93
N SER A 517 4.27 7.85 -38.06
CA SER A 517 5.30 8.89 -37.97
C SER A 517 6.53 8.52 -37.15
N TRP A 518 6.55 7.36 -36.52
CA TRP A 518 7.69 6.95 -35.67
C TRP A 518 8.71 6.14 -36.47
N ASN A 519 10.00 6.43 -36.24
CA ASN A 519 11.08 5.67 -36.86
C ASN A 519 11.19 4.22 -36.34
N THR A 520 10.76 3.99 -35.10
CA THR A 520 10.80 2.67 -34.45
C THR A 520 9.59 2.49 -33.52
N PRO A 521 9.04 1.27 -33.45
CA PRO A 521 7.97 0.97 -32.48
C PRO A 521 8.50 1.03 -31.03
N LYS A 522 7.60 1.32 -30.10
CA LYS A 522 7.90 1.37 -28.67
C LYS A 522 7.35 0.13 -27.96
N VAL A 523 8.18 -0.51 -27.13
CA VAL A 523 7.76 -1.68 -26.34
C VAL A 523 7.67 -1.31 -24.87
N TYR A 524 6.51 -1.53 -24.28
CA TYR A 524 6.24 -1.35 -22.85
C TYR A 524 6.09 -2.74 -22.19
N ASN A 525 6.93 -3.02 -21.22
CA ASN A 525 6.97 -4.28 -20.50
C ASN A 525 7.36 -4.03 -19.01
N SER A 526 7.75 -5.06 -18.29
CA SER A 526 8.14 -4.95 -16.88
C SER A 526 9.33 -4.01 -16.66
N ARG A 527 10.26 -3.89 -17.61
CA ARG A 527 11.38 -2.92 -17.56
C ARG A 527 10.91 -1.48 -17.70
N SER A 528 9.78 -1.27 -18.37
CA SER A 528 9.14 0.05 -18.52
C SER A 528 8.19 0.38 -17.38
N GLY A 529 8.01 -0.54 -16.42
CA GLY A 529 7.13 -0.36 -15.25
C GLY A 529 5.73 -0.96 -15.39
N LEU A 530 5.43 -1.76 -16.43
CA LEU A 530 4.22 -2.59 -16.45
C LEU A 530 4.34 -3.75 -15.44
N PRO A 531 3.24 -4.18 -14.81
CA PRO A 531 3.24 -5.43 -14.04
C PRO A 531 3.66 -6.61 -14.92
N ASN A 532 4.38 -7.57 -14.34
CA ASN A 532 4.74 -8.80 -15.04
C ASN A 532 3.56 -9.79 -15.07
N GLU A 533 2.49 -9.39 -15.76
CA GLU A 533 1.25 -10.15 -15.92
C GLU A 533 0.95 -10.31 -17.42
N GLY A 534 0.41 -11.47 -17.79
CA GLY A 534 0.05 -11.73 -19.19
C GLY A 534 -1.02 -10.77 -19.69
N ILE A 535 -0.78 -10.08 -20.81
CA ILE A 535 -1.74 -9.16 -21.42
C ILE A 535 -2.66 -9.95 -22.34
N LYS A 536 -3.97 -9.88 -22.09
CA LYS A 536 -5.00 -10.60 -22.84
C LYS A 536 -5.92 -9.70 -23.64
N SER A 537 -6.14 -8.48 -23.15
CA SER A 537 -7.07 -7.56 -23.78
C SER A 537 -6.55 -6.13 -23.72
N LEU A 538 -6.67 -5.41 -24.82
CA LEU A 538 -6.44 -3.97 -24.94
C LEU A 538 -7.70 -3.31 -25.48
N TYR A 539 -8.07 -2.15 -24.95
CA TYR A 539 -9.19 -1.38 -25.40
C TYR A 539 -8.97 0.11 -25.13
N VAL A 540 -9.13 0.96 -26.12
CA VAL A 540 -9.12 2.43 -25.94
C VAL A 540 -10.56 2.89 -25.79
N ASP A 541 -10.85 3.54 -24.64
CA ASP A 541 -12.17 4.12 -24.39
C ASP A 541 -12.35 5.48 -25.07
N ARG A 542 -13.59 5.99 -25.12
CA ARG A 542 -13.92 7.28 -25.75
C ARG A 542 -13.26 8.48 -25.09
N SER A 543 -12.73 8.31 -23.87
CA SER A 543 -11.98 9.34 -23.14
C SER A 543 -10.47 9.22 -23.36
N ASN A 544 -10.04 8.45 -24.37
CA ASN A 544 -8.64 8.18 -24.71
C ASN A 544 -7.83 7.54 -23.57
N ASN A 545 -8.47 6.67 -22.78
CA ASN A 545 -7.75 5.83 -21.82
C ASN A 545 -7.54 4.44 -22.44
N LEU A 546 -6.32 3.91 -22.31
CA LEU A 546 -6.02 2.53 -22.64
C LEU A 546 -6.32 1.62 -21.43
N TRP A 547 -7.28 0.75 -21.63
CA TRP A 547 -7.58 -0.33 -20.72
C TRP A 547 -6.77 -1.56 -21.07
N VAL A 548 -6.07 -2.13 -20.10
CA VAL A 548 -5.25 -3.33 -20.26
C VAL A 548 -5.79 -4.42 -19.36
N GLY A 549 -6.39 -5.44 -19.94
CA GLY A 549 -6.84 -6.64 -19.24
C GLY A 549 -5.68 -7.62 -19.09
N THR A 550 -5.38 -8.02 -17.86
CA THR A 550 -4.31 -8.97 -17.54
C THR A 550 -4.88 -10.25 -16.94
N SER A 551 -4.01 -11.18 -16.58
CA SER A 551 -4.38 -12.41 -15.87
C SER A 551 -4.78 -12.21 -14.41
N ARG A 552 -4.60 -11.02 -13.82
CA ARG A 552 -4.87 -10.76 -12.39
C ARG A 552 -5.54 -9.42 -12.10
N SER A 553 -5.46 -8.48 -13.03
CA SER A 553 -5.88 -7.11 -12.82
C SER A 553 -6.33 -6.44 -14.11
N VAL A 554 -6.91 -5.26 -13.98
CA VAL A 554 -7.16 -4.35 -15.09
C VAL A 554 -6.42 -3.06 -14.84
N LEU A 555 -5.69 -2.58 -15.87
CA LEU A 555 -4.97 -1.31 -15.80
C LEU A 555 -5.72 -0.28 -16.63
N LYS A 556 -5.84 0.93 -16.13
CA LYS A 556 -6.36 2.10 -16.83
C LYS A 556 -5.25 3.12 -16.98
N MET A 557 -4.82 3.39 -18.21
CA MET A 557 -3.76 4.33 -18.55
C MET A 557 -4.32 5.53 -19.30
N ARG A 558 -3.87 6.73 -18.97
CA ARG A 558 -4.18 7.93 -19.73
C ARG A 558 -3.17 8.09 -20.86
N LEU A 559 -3.61 7.96 -22.10
CA LEU A 559 -2.73 8.03 -23.26
C LEU A 559 -2.17 9.45 -23.48
N ASP A 560 -2.94 10.49 -23.18
CA ASP A 560 -2.46 11.87 -23.22
C ASP A 560 -1.22 12.09 -22.34
N GLU A 561 -1.21 11.52 -21.13
CA GLU A 561 -0.06 11.62 -20.23
C GLU A 561 1.13 10.80 -20.73
N LEU A 562 0.88 9.63 -21.32
CA LEU A 562 1.91 8.77 -21.92
C LEU A 562 2.60 9.48 -23.09
N HIS A 563 1.82 10.10 -23.98
CA HIS A 563 2.36 10.82 -25.13
C HIS A 563 3.15 12.07 -24.73
N GLN A 564 2.67 12.85 -23.74
CA GLN A 564 3.33 14.07 -23.28
C GLN A 564 4.59 13.82 -22.45
N ARG A 565 4.55 12.82 -21.55
CA ARG A 565 5.62 12.59 -20.55
C ARG A 565 6.57 11.44 -20.91
N GLY A 566 6.20 10.58 -21.86
CA GLY A 566 6.98 9.41 -22.25
C GLY A 566 7.10 8.35 -21.14
N ARG A 567 6.33 8.48 -20.05
CA ARG A 567 6.35 7.55 -18.92
C ARG A 567 4.99 6.91 -18.71
N LEU A 568 4.99 5.61 -18.41
CA LEU A 568 3.77 4.89 -18.05
C LEU A 568 3.22 5.43 -16.73
N SER A 569 1.97 5.86 -16.77
CA SER A 569 1.16 6.21 -15.60
C SER A 569 -0.17 5.48 -15.72
N TYR A 570 -0.47 4.61 -14.79
CA TYR A 570 -1.69 3.82 -14.81
C TYR A 570 -2.28 3.64 -13.41
N ARG A 571 -3.57 3.43 -13.34
CA ARG A 571 -4.28 2.95 -12.15
C ARG A 571 -4.54 1.46 -12.34
N SER A 572 -4.16 0.65 -11.37
CA SER A 572 -4.41 -0.78 -11.36
C SER A 572 -5.62 -1.10 -10.49
N TYR A 573 -6.49 -1.97 -11.00
CA TYR A 573 -7.66 -2.49 -10.30
C TYR A 573 -7.53 -4.01 -10.20
N ALA A 574 -7.30 -4.50 -8.99
CA ALA A 574 -7.24 -5.92 -8.66
C ALA A 574 -8.42 -6.29 -7.74
N ASN A 575 -8.44 -7.50 -7.21
CA ASN A 575 -9.50 -7.97 -6.30
C ASN A 575 -9.69 -7.05 -5.08
N GLN A 576 -8.61 -6.56 -4.52
CA GLN A 576 -8.63 -5.61 -3.39
C GLN A 576 -9.23 -4.25 -3.77
N ASP A 577 -9.25 -3.87 -5.06
CA ASP A 577 -9.88 -2.65 -5.59
C ASP A 577 -11.31 -2.87 -6.03
N GLY A 578 -11.86 -4.04 -5.76
CA GLY A 578 -13.20 -4.42 -6.14
C GLY A 578 -13.33 -5.09 -7.50
N PHE A 579 -12.26 -5.30 -8.26
CA PHE A 579 -12.30 -6.08 -9.50
C PHE A 579 -12.25 -7.57 -9.17
N ARG A 580 -13.42 -8.18 -8.91
CA ARG A 580 -13.56 -9.57 -8.47
C ARG A 580 -13.59 -10.58 -9.62
N GLY A 581 -13.63 -10.12 -10.85
CA GLY A 581 -13.70 -10.95 -12.06
C GLY A 581 -12.45 -11.78 -12.34
N MET A 582 -11.35 -11.50 -11.66
CA MET A 582 -10.04 -12.12 -11.82
C MET A 582 -9.44 -11.86 -13.21
N GLU A 583 -9.34 -12.86 -14.04
CA GLU A 583 -8.69 -12.84 -15.34
C GLU A 583 -9.62 -12.28 -16.43
N VAL A 584 -9.16 -11.31 -17.21
CA VAL A 584 -9.90 -10.76 -18.36
C VAL A 584 -9.68 -11.67 -19.56
N SER A 585 -10.73 -11.99 -20.30
CA SER A 585 -10.69 -12.80 -21.50
C SER A 585 -10.04 -12.08 -22.68
N ASN A 586 -9.57 -12.79 -23.66
CA ASN A 586 -9.01 -12.21 -24.88
C ASN A 586 -10.03 -11.27 -25.55
N ARG A 587 -9.62 -10.02 -25.83
CA ARG A 587 -10.52 -8.98 -26.35
C ARG A 587 -11.80 -8.78 -25.53
N GLY A 588 -11.74 -9.12 -24.25
CA GLY A 588 -12.89 -9.11 -23.33
C GLY A 588 -13.21 -7.73 -22.75
N ILE A 589 -12.95 -6.63 -23.47
CA ILE A 589 -13.25 -5.28 -23.00
C ILE A 589 -14.06 -4.54 -24.09
N THR A 590 -15.17 -3.89 -23.69
CA THR A 590 -15.96 -3.03 -24.58
C THR A 590 -16.58 -1.88 -23.78
N GLN A 591 -17.02 -0.83 -24.47
CA GLN A 591 -17.64 0.34 -23.84
C GLN A 591 -18.98 0.65 -24.48
N THR A 592 -20.04 0.78 -23.65
CA THR A 592 -21.38 1.19 -24.10
C THR A 592 -21.48 2.72 -24.36
N PRO A 593 -22.49 3.20 -25.12
CA PRO A 593 -22.65 4.61 -25.46
C PRO A 593 -22.75 5.56 -24.26
N ASP A 594 -23.24 5.09 -23.14
CA ASP A 594 -23.32 5.80 -21.86
C ASP A 594 -21.96 5.94 -21.12
N GLY A 595 -20.88 5.38 -21.68
CA GLY A 595 -19.53 5.44 -21.13
C GLY A 595 -19.17 4.28 -20.23
N THR A 596 -20.10 3.38 -19.90
CA THR A 596 -19.87 2.18 -19.09
C THR A 596 -18.89 1.23 -19.80
N VAL A 597 -17.87 0.74 -19.08
CA VAL A 597 -16.92 -0.23 -19.62
C VAL A 597 -17.24 -1.62 -19.08
N TRP A 598 -17.27 -2.60 -19.96
CA TRP A 598 -17.60 -3.98 -19.66
C TRP A 598 -16.39 -4.89 -19.84
N PHE A 599 -16.20 -5.82 -18.90
CA PHE A 599 -15.12 -6.78 -18.88
C PHE A 599 -15.68 -8.20 -18.88
N ALA A 600 -15.36 -8.97 -19.90
CA ALA A 600 -15.53 -10.41 -19.93
C ALA A 600 -14.44 -11.06 -19.07
N THR A 601 -14.80 -11.86 -18.08
CA THR A 601 -13.83 -12.43 -17.14
C THR A 601 -14.04 -13.92 -16.91
N SER A 602 -13.06 -14.55 -16.27
CA SER A 602 -13.11 -15.96 -15.91
C SER A 602 -14.15 -16.29 -14.81
N LYS A 603 -14.78 -15.28 -14.21
CA LYS A 603 -15.83 -15.44 -13.19
C LYS A 603 -17.13 -14.68 -13.53
N GLY A 604 -17.40 -14.45 -14.78
CA GLY A 604 -18.59 -13.75 -15.23
C GLY A 604 -18.30 -12.39 -15.84
N LEU A 605 -19.33 -11.56 -15.90
CA LEU A 605 -19.27 -10.23 -16.49
C LEU A 605 -19.04 -9.17 -15.40
N THR A 606 -18.16 -8.21 -15.65
CA THR A 606 -17.90 -7.10 -14.75
C THR A 606 -18.16 -5.80 -15.48
N MET A 607 -18.93 -4.91 -14.87
CA MET A 607 -19.25 -3.57 -15.34
C MET A 607 -18.49 -2.53 -14.55
N TYR A 608 -17.90 -1.55 -15.23
CA TYR A 608 -17.24 -0.39 -14.60
C TYR A 608 -17.99 0.89 -14.96
N LEU A 609 -18.32 1.65 -13.93
CA LEU A 609 -19.06 2.91 -13.95
C LEU A 609 -18.09 4.09 -13.79
N PRO A 610 -17.69 4.79 -14.86
CA PRO A 610 -16.70 5.87 -14.79
C PRO A 610 -17.08 7.03 -13.85
N GLU A 611 -18.36 7.39 -13.80
CA GLU A 611 -18.88 8.47 -12.97
C GLU A 611 -18.73 8.19 -11.47
N MET A 612 -18.68 6.92 -11.08
CA MET A 612 -18.51 6.48 -9.69
C MET A 612 -17.03 6.38 -9.29
N ASP A 613 -16.09 6.34 -10.25
CA ASP A 613 -14.65 6.23 -9.98
C ASP A 613 -14.02 7.59 -9.68
N ARG A 614 -14.31 8.10 -8.50
CA ARG A 614 -13.73 9.35 -8.00
C ARG A 614 -12.51 9.07 -7.15
N ARG A 615 -11.50 9.94 -7.24
CA ARG A 615 -10.34 9.88 -6.35
C ARG A 615 -10.77 10.21 -4.92
N ASN A 616 -10.31 9.41 -3.98
CA ASN A 616 -10.45 9.73 -2.57
C ASN A 616 -9.56 10.94 -2.24
N ARG A 617 -10.19 12.10 -2.02
CA ARG A 617 -9.49 13.36 -1.69
C ARG A 617 -9.33 13.56 -0.19
N VAL A 618 -9.86 12.67 0.63
CA VAL A 618 -9.76 12.74 2.08
C VAL A 618 -8.34 12.32 2.49
N TYR A 619 -7.67 13.21 3.20
CA TYR A 619 -6.33 12.93 3.73
C TYR A 619 -6.44 11.90 4.87
N PRO A 620 -5.57 10.89 4.93
CA PRO A 620 -5.54 9.98 6.06
C PRO A 620 -5.14 10.75 7.32
N ASN A 621 -5.80 10.47 8.44
CA ASN A 621 -5.36 11.05 9.71
C ASN A 621 -4.17 10.25 10.25
N ALA A 622 -3.00 10.88 10.31
CA ALA A 622 -1.80 10.26 10.86
C ALA A 622 -1.88 10.25 12.39
N VAL A 623 -1.69 9.07 12.99
CA VAL A 623 -1.72 8.86 14.44
C VAL A 623 -0.46 8.12 14.87
N LEU A 624 0.18 8.59 15.93
CA LEU A 624 1.23 7.86 16.62
C LEU A 624 0.55 6.93 17.64
N THR A 625 0.76 5.62 17.51
CA THR A 625 0.07 4.62 18.33
C THR A 625 0.88 4.24 19.56
N HIS A 626 2.17 3.97 19.38
CA HIS A 626 3.06 3.56 20.46
C HIS A 626 4.45 4.19 20.29
N ILE A 627 5.11 4.40 21.43
CA ILE A 627 6.53 4.69 21.49
C ILE A 627 7.16 3.58 22.31
N MET A 628 8.12 2.86 21.74
CA MET A 628 8.77 1.72 22.37
C MET A 628 10.24 2.05 22.69
N LEU A 629 10.74 1.53 23.81
CA LEU A 629 12.15 1.52 24.16
C LEU A 629 12.77 0.17 23.82
N PHE A 630 13.90 0.18 23.10
CA PHE A 630 14.65 -1.04 22.75
C PHE A 630 13.75 -2.12 22.09
N LEU A 631 12.84 -1.70 21.19
CA LEU A 631 11.88 -2.57 20.48
C LEU A 631 10.89 -3.32 21.41
N LYS A 632 10.72 -2.85 22.65
CA LYS A 632 9.80 -3.46 23.62
C LYS A 632 8.65 -2.50 23.95
N PRO A 633 7.41 -2.97 24.01
CA PRO A 633 6.30 -2.19 24.53
C PRO A 633 6.67 -1.62 25.92
N THR A 634 6.46 -0.34 26.10
CA THR A 634 6.93 0.37 27.29
C THR A 634 5.75 0.90 28.09
N ASP A 635 5.66 0.53 29.36
CA ASP A 635 4.72 1.12 30.32
C ASP A 635 5.28 2.46 30.82
N TRP A 636 4.88 3.54 30.14
CA TRP A 636 5.34 4.89 30.44
C TRP A 636 4.81 5.42 31.76
N GLU A 637 3.60 5.00 32.18
CA GLU A 637 3.02 5.39 33.46
C GLU A 637 3.77 4.71 34.62
N GLY A 638 4.08 3.41 34.49
CA GLY A 638 4.92 2.67 35.43
C GLY A 638 6.34 3.21 35.55
N LEU A 639 6.85 3.88 34.51
CA LEU A 639 8.13 4.60 34.52
C LEU A 639 8.04 6.01 35.11
N GLY A 640 6.84 6.48 35.53
CA GLY A 640 6.62 7.78 36.16
C GLY A 640 6.40 8.94 35.19
N HIS A 641 6.11 8.66 33.91
CA HIS A 641 5.76 9.69 32.93
C HIS A 641 4.27 9.97 32.92
N GLN A 642 3.90 11.25 32.77
CA GLN A 642 2.50 11.62 32.52
C GLN A 642 2.07 11.21 31.13
N ILE A 643 0.89 10.61 31.03
CA ILE A 643 0.29 10.17 29.78
C ILE A 643 -0.79 11.15 29.34
N ASP A 644 -0.76 11.54 28.07
CA ASP A 644 -1.88 12.25 27.45
C ASP A 644 -3.10 11.33 27.38
N SER A 645 -4.17 11.72 28.04
CA SER A 645 -5.42 10.95 28.10
C SER A 645 -6.04 10.68 26.73
N THR A 646 -5.71 11.53 25.72
CA THR A 646 -6.31 11.44 24.37
C THR A 646 -5.51 10.55 23.42
N SER A 647 -4.18 10.57 23.52
CA SER A 647 -3.29 9.81 22.63
C SER A 647 -2.73 8.55 23.28
N GLY A 648 -2.73 8.44 24.59
CA GLY A 648 -2.07 7.37 25.33
C GLY A 648 -0.53 7.48 25.33
N LEU A 649 0.01 8.60 24.86
CA LEU A 649 1.45 8.82 24.72
C LEU A 649 2.01 9.65 25.89
N PRO A 650 3.28 9.49 26.26
CA PRO A 650 3.90 10.29 27.31
C PRO A 650 4.01 11.76 26.91
N ILE A 651 3.66 12.67 27.86
CA ILE A 651 3.74 14.11 27.67
C ILE A 651 5.12 14.60 28.13
N ASN A 652 5.75 15.48 27.35
CA ASN A 652 7.06 16.06 27.66
C ASN A 652 8.13 15.00 27.99
N LEU A 653 8.20 13.95 27.19
CA LEU A 653 9.09 12.80 27.40
C LEU A 653 10.55 13.25 27.46
N LYS A 654 11.19 12.99 28.62
CA LYS A 654 12.60 13.23 28.87
C LYS A 654 13.28 11.94 29.25
N LEU A 655 14.18 11.46 28.41
CA LEU A 655 14.86 10.19 28.60
C LEU A 655 16.32 10.39 29.01
N PRO A 656 16.87 9.55 29.88
CA PRO A 656 18.30 9.55 30.13
C PRO A 656 19.06 9.05 28.90
N HIS A 657 20.32 9.45 28.76
CA HIS A 657 21.19 9.06 27.63
C HIS A 657 21.36 7.54 27.44
N THR A 658 21.01 6.72 28.43
CA THR A 658 21.01 5.26 28.36
C THR A 658 19.74 4.69 27.72
N GLN A 659 18.69 5.49 27.58
CA GLN A 659 17.40 5.12 26.98
C GLN A 659 17.23 5.86 25.65
N ASN A 660 18.15 5.63 24.72
CA ASN A 660 18.29 6.37 23.48
C ASN A 660 17.97 5.55 22.20
N HIS A 661 17.31 4.41 22.37
CA HIS A 661 16.83 3.58 21.27
C HIS A 661 15.30 3.58 21.28
N LEU A 662 14.71 4.36 20.35
CA LEU A 662 13.27 4.59 20.27
C LEU A 662 12.70 4.02 18.97
N THR A 663 11.56 3.38 19.08
CA THR A 663 10.73 3.01 17.94
C THR A 663 9.40 3.72 18.05
N PHE A 664 9.00 4.39 16.98
CA PHE A 664 7.72 5.09 16.84
C PHE A 664 6.82 4.22 15.97
N ASP A 665 5.74 3.68 16.54
CA ASP A 665 4.70 3.01 15.79
C ASP A 665 3.62 4.03 15.43
N PHE A 666 3.23 4.07 14.17
CA PHE A 666 2.27 5.03 13.67
C PHE A 666 1.32 4.40 12.66
N HIS A 667 0.16 5.01 12.51
CA HIS A 667 -0.84 4.56 11.57
C HIS A 667 -1.49 5.75 10.85
N GLY A 668 -1.82 5.60 9.58
CA GLY A 668 -2.62 6.56 8.82
C GLY A 668 -4.02 5.99 8.64
N ILE A 669 -5.02 6.63 9.27
CA ILE A 669 -6.38 6.14 9.22
C ILE A 669 -6.97 6.46 7.85
N SER A 670 -7.23 5.43 7.06
CA SER A 670 -7.98 5.44 5.81
C SER A 670 -8.83 4.19 5.75
N LEU A 671 -10.15 4.35 5.69
CA LEU A 671 -11.10 3.24 5.74
C LEU A 671 -11.35 2.60 4.37
N THR A 672 -11.06 3.33 3.29
CA THR A 672 -11.24 2.82 1.91
C THR A 672 -10.15 1.80 1.54
N ALA A 673 -8.89 2.13 1.81
CA ALA A 673 -7.75 1.27 1.45
C ALA A 673 -6.62 1.38 2.50
N PRO A 674 -6.83 0.86 3.71
CA PRO A 674 -5.88 0.99 4.82
C PRO A 674 -4.52 0.37 4.50
N ASP A 675 -4.50 -0.75 3.77
CA ASP A 675 -3.28 -1.47 3.39
C ASP A 675 -2.42 -0.72 2.35
N ARG A 676 -2.90 0.40 1.80
CA ARG A 676 -2.21 1.21 0.78
C ARG A 676 -1.79 2.59 1.26
N VAL A 677 -1.95 2.86 2.53
CA VAL A 677 -1.45 4.09 3.13
C VAL A 677 0.06 4.11 3.05
N LYS A 678 0.62 5.22 2.60
CA LYS A 678 2.07 5.42 2.51
C LYS A 678 2.51 6.51 3.45
N TYR A 679 3.76 6.41 3.89
CA TYR A 679 4.31 7.27 4.90
C TYR A 679 5.59 7.94 4.45
N ARG A 680 5.86 9.12 5.00
CA ARG A 680 7.16 9.76 5.09
C ARG A 680 7.34 10.26 6.50
N TYR A 681 8.50 10.04 7.05
CA TYR A 681 8.84 10.51 8.38
C TYR A 681 10.24 11.10 8.42
N ARG A 682 10.50 11.87 9.43
CA ARG A 682 11.84 12.34 9.80
C ARG A 682 11.88 12.65 11.27
N LEU A 683 13.06 12.54 11.87
CA LEU A 683 13.36 12.98 13.22
C LEU A 683 14.16 14.29 13.13
N LYS A 684 13.49 15.44 13.28
CA LYS A 684 14.16 16.74 13.33
C LYS A 684 15.12 16.77 14.53
N GLY A 685 16.36 17.16 14.31
CA GLY A 685 17.48 17.06 15.25
C GLY A 685 18.40 15.87 14.98
N HIS A 686 18.00 14.94 14.07
CA HIS A 686 18.80 13.79 13.65
C HIS A 686 18.86 13.67 12.13
N ASP A 687 17.71 13.76 11.45
CA ASP A 687 17.59 13.59 10.00
C ASP A 687 17.61 14.94 9.28
N ASP A 688 18.44 15.09 8.24
CA ASP A 688 18.46 16.27 7.37
C ASP A 688 17.24 16.31 6.44
N ASN A 689 16.80 15.17 5.92
CA ASN A 689 15.75 15.03 4.93
C ASN A 689 14.62 14.11 5.38
N TRP A 690 13.49 14.18 4.65
CA TRP A 690 12.43 13.20 4.79
C TRP A 690 12.86 11.82 4.30
N SER A 691 12.37 10.76 4.94
CA SER A 691 12.54 9.37 4.46
C SER A 691 12.04 9.21 3.02
N ALA A 692 12.48 8.17 2.33
CA ALA A 692 11.80 7.70 1.14
C ALA A 692 10.34 7.33 1.47
N VAL A 693 9.46 7.31 0.44
CA VAL A 693 8.09 6.85 0.61
C VAL A 693 8.10 5.36 0.97
N THR A 694 7.45 5.01 2.07
CA THR A 694 7.39 3.64 2.60
C THR A 694 5.95 3.25 2.94
N ASP A 695 5.66 1.96 3.00
CA ASP A 695 4.44 1.35 3.52
C ASP A 695 4.61 0.85 4.97
N GLN A 696 5.84 0.91 5.51
CA GLN A 696 6.11 0.53 6.90
C GLN A 696 5.46 1.53 7.86
N SER A 697 4.76 1.02 8.86
CA SER A 697 4.04 1.77 9.89
C SER A 697 4.86 1.99 11.17
N PHE A 698 6.17 1.88 11.11
CA PHE A 698 7.07 2.16 12.22
C PHE A 698 8.39 2.77 11.75
N ALA A 699 9.04 3.51 12.66
CA ALA A 699 10.36 4.09 12.45
C ALA A 699 11.23 3.85 13.70
N THR A 700 12.43 3.31 13.52
CA THR A 700 13.35 3.03 14.62
C THR A 700 14.59 3.90 14.52
N TYR A 701 14.92 4.55 15.63
CA TYR A 701 16.10 5.37 15.79
C TYR A 701 16.95 4.81 16.93
N ALA A 702 18.12 4.32 16.58
CA ALA A 702 19.06 3.73 17.52
C ALA A 702 20.16 4.72 17.90
N SER A 703 20.58 4.66 19.16
CA SER A 703 21.76 5.41 19.66
C SER A 703 21.70 6.92 19.44
N LEU A 704 20.52 7.51 19.71
CA LEU A 704 20.35 8.95 19.62
C LEU A 704 21.26 9.68 20.62
N ASP A 705 21.90 10.75 20.19
CA ASP A 705 22.70 11.62 21.04
C ASP A 705 21.83 12.44 22.02
N PRO A 706 22.38 12.93 23.12
CA PRO A 706 21.66 13.89 23.95
C PRO A 706 21.27 15.15 23.17
N GLY A 707 19.99 15.51 23.23
CA GLY A 707 19.44 16.65 22.47
C GLY A 707 17.93 16.68 22.47
N ASP A 708 17.37 17.70 21.82
CA ASP A 708 15.93 17.86 21.62
C ASP A 708 15.54 17.37 20.21
N TYR A 709 14.52 16.53 20.17
CA TYR A 709 14.07 15.87 18.96
C TYR A 709 12.59 16.11 18.72
N THR A 710 12.21 16.22 17.45
CA THR A 710 10.81 16.25 17.04
C THR A 710 10.59 15.25 15.92
N PHE A 711 9.90 14.15 16.23
CA PHE A 711 9.45 13.19 15.23
C PHE A 711 8.33 13.82 14.40
N GLN A 712 8.43 13.74 13.08
CA GLN A 712 7.47 14.28 12.11
C GLN A 712 7.02 13.19 11.17
N LEU A 713 5.70 13.07 10.98
CA LEU A 713 5.08 12.03 10.14
C LEU A 713 4.10 12.67 9.17
N LEU A 714 4.20 12.27 7.89
CA LEU A 714 3.21 12.52 6.85
C LEU A 714 2.64 11.18 6.39
N ALA A 715 1.34 11.14 6.16
CA ALA A 715 0.65 9.97 5.60
C ALA A 715 -0.05 10.35 4.28
N SER A 716 -0.15 9.40 3.37
CA SER A 716 -0.86 9.57 2.10
C SER A 716 -1.86 8.42 1.92
N ASN A 717 -3.04 8.74 1.41
CA ASN A 717 -4.01 7.73 1.00
C ASN A 717 -3.58 7.01 -0.29
N SER A 718 -4.36 6.01 -0.71
CA SER A 718 -4.13 5.21 -1.92
C SER A 718 -4.09 6.02 -3.22
N ASP A 719 -4.71 7.21 -3.25
CA ASP A 719 -4.79 8.10 -4.41
C ASP A 719 -3.69 9.18 -4.42
N GLY A 720 -2.75 9.14 -3.45
CA GLY A 720 -1.58 10.00 -3.41
C GLY A 720 -1.80 11.36 -2.73
N TYR A 721 -2.90 11.55 -2.01
CA TYR A 721 -3.16 12.77 -1.25
C TYR A 721 -2.49 12.69 0.12
N TRP A 722 -1.46 13.54 0.31
CA TRP A 722 -0.67 13.63 1.53
C TRP A 722 -1.33 14.55 2.55
N THR A 723 -1.18 14.24 3.86
CA THR A 723 -1.56 15.13 4.95
C THR A 723 -0.98 16.52 4.75
N PRO A 724 -1.76 17.61 4.91
CA PRO A 724 -1.29 18.98 4.63
C PRO A 724 -0.26 19.48 5.63
N SER A 725 -0.26 18.94 6.84
CA SER A 725 0.71 19.23 7.88
C SER A 725 1.19 17.93 8.54
N PRO A 726 2.47 17.83 8.92
CA PRO A 726 2.97 16.65 9.60
C PRO A 726 2.41 16.52 11.02
N LEU A 727 2.11 15.30 11.44
CA LEU A 727 1.99 14.97 12.86
C LEU A 727 3.35 15.17 13.52
N THR A 728 3.38 15.81 14.67
CA THR A 728 4.61 16.11 15.40
C THR A 728 4.56 15.53 16.81
N TYR A 729 5.67 14.94 17.25
CA TYR A 729 5.88 14.51 18.63
C TYR A 729 7.28 14.92 19.09
N SER A 730 7.38 15.69 20.17
CA SER A 730 8.65 16.21 20.68
C SER A 730 9.07 15.48 21.95
N PHE A 731 10.36 15.16 22.04
CA PHE A 731 10.98 14.56 23.22
C PHE A 731 12.43 15.00 23.33
N SER A 732 13.04 14.76 24.48
CA SER A 732 14.44 15.10 24.71
C SER A 732 15.22 13.95 25.34
N ILE A 733 16.49 13.84 24.97
CA ILE A 733 17.45 12.93 25.60
C ILE A 733 18.41 13.76 26.42
N VAL A 734 18.37 13.53 27.72
CA VAL A 734 19.13 14.34 28.69
C VAL A 734 20.59 13.86 28.69
N PRO A 735 21.56 14.79 28.54
CA PRO A 735 22.96 14.41 28.59
C PRO A 735 23.37 13.85 29.97
N PRO A 736 24.40 12.98 30.01
CA PRO A 736 24.93 12.45 31.23
C PRO A 736 25.44 13.58 32.14
N ILE A 737 25.45 13.31 33.45
CA ILE A 737 25.75 14.32 34.47
C ILE A 737 27.06 15.06 34.15
N TRP A 738 28.07 14.35 33.64
CA TRP A 738 29.38 14.93 33.34
C TRP A 738 29.42 15.83 32.06
N ARG A 739 28.40 15.83 31.22
CA ARG A 739 28.24 16.78 30.10
C ARG A 739 27.29 17.95 30.40
N ARG A 740 26.69 18.00 31.59
CA ARG A 740 25.80 19.12 31.97
C ARG A 740 26.61 20.36 32.31
N GLU A 741 26.17 21.50 31.86
CA GLU A 741 26.87 22.80 32.06
C GLU A 741 27.20 23.07 33.54
N TRP A 742 26.22 22.84 34.44
CA TRP A 742 26.46 23.02 35.85
C TRP A 742 27.56 22.11 36.41
N PHE A 743 27.71 20.87 35.89
CA PHE A 743 28.74 19.93 36.32
C PHE A 743 30.12 20.35 35.82
N ILE A 744 30.17 20.84 34.57
CA ILE A 744 31.42 21.40 33.99
C ILE A 744 31.80 22.64 34.77
N ILE A 745 30.84 23.51 35.08
CA ILE A 745 31.05 24.72 35.92
C ILE A 745 31.55 24.30 37.32
N LEU A 746 30.93 23.27 37.93
CA LEU A 746 31.35 22.74 39.22
C LEU A 746 32.79 22.22 39.17
N LEU A 747 33.12 21.45 38.12
CA LEU A 747 34.52 20.96 37.91
C LEU A 747 35.50 22.12 37.73
N LEU A 748 35.12 23.15 36.97
CA LEU A 748 35.92 24.35 36.82
C LEU A 748 36.08 25.11 38.15
N LEU A 749 35.02 25.21 38.93
CA LEU A 749 35.06 25.83 40.28
C LEU A 749 35.94 25.03 41.25
N ILE A 750 35.80 23.71 41.24
CA ILE A 750 36.67 22.80 42.02
C ILE A 750 38.15 22.94 41.57
N GLY A 751 38.34 22.96 40.23
CA GLY A 751 39.66 23.22 39.68
C GLY A 751 40.27 24.58 40.07
N ALA A 752 39.44 25.63 40.01
CA ALA A 752 39.83 26.97 40.42
C ALA A 752 40.09 27.05 41.97
N ALA A 753 39.24 26.43 42.76
CA ALA A 753 39.45 26.32 44.21
C ALA A 753 40.70 25.52 44.55
N GLY A 754 40.93 24.40 43.78
CA GLY A 754 42.17 23.63 43.89
C GLY A 754 43.40 24.45 43.50
N ALA A 755 43.34 25.21 42.42
CA ALA A 755 44.43 26.09 41.98
C ALA A 755 44.71 27.21 43.02
N ILE A 756 43.65 27.85 43.56
CA ILE A 756 43.75 28.86 44.62
C ILE A 756 44.32 28.22 45.87
N SER A 757 43.91 27.02 46.23
CA SER A 757 44.45 26.30 47.38
C SER A 757 45.91 25.94 47.19
N ILE A 758 46.31 25.50 45.97
CA ILE A 758 47.70 25.20 45.63
C ILE A 758 48.54 26.49 45.67
N VAL A 759 48.00 27.61 45.15
CA VAL A 759 48.69 28.92 45.21
C VAL A 759 48.91 29.34 46.66
N ARG A 760 47.82 29.26 47.51
CA ARG A 760 47.94 29.58 48.91
C ARG A 760 48.84 28.66 49.70
N LEU A 761 48.85 27.37 49.39
CA LEU A 761 49.79 26.42 49.95
C LEU A 761 51.22 26.69 49.48
N ARG A 762 51.36 27.09 48.21
CA ARG A 762 52.66 27.49 47.63
C ARG A 762 53.18 28.76 48.23
N GLU A 763 52.33 29.80 48.47
CA GLU A 763 52.72 31.01 49.18
C GLU A 763 53.16 30.69 50.65
N ARG A 764 52.38 29.84 51.36
CA ARG A 764 52.80 29.38 52.71
C ARG A 764 54.08 28.53 52.66
N SER A 765 54.32 27.76 51.59
CA SER A 765 55.55 26.96 51.40
C SER A 765 56.71 27.87 51.03
N LEU A 766 56.51 28.94 50.21
CA LEU A 766 57.54 29.89 49.80
C LEU A 766 58.08 30.67 50.98
N VAL A 767 57.20 31.06 51.95
CA VAL A 767 57.64 31.72 53.21
C VAL A 767 58.43 30.77 54.07
N LYS A 768 58.13 29.46 54.09
CA LYS A 768 58.93 28.45 54.74
C LYS A 768 60.18 28.02 53.98
N LEU A 769 60.18 28.16 52.65
CA LEU A 769 61.26 27.72 51.74
C LEU A 769 62.43 28.70 51.71
N ASN A 770 62.14 30.02 51.86
CA ASN A 770 63.22 31.05 51.95
C ASN A 770 64.11 30.84 53.11
N SER A 771 63.61 30.23 54.19
CA SER A 771 64.48 29.85 55.33
C SER A 771 65.22 28.51 55.15
N LEU A 772 64.80 27.69 54.13
CA LEU A 772 65.43 26.38 53.89
C LEU A 772 66.30 26.36 52.62
N LEU A 773 66.24 27.41 51.77
CA LEU A 773 66.96 27.48 50.47
C LEU A 773 68.45 27.73 50.65
N GLU A 774 68.91 28.29 51.69
CA GLU A 774 70.37 28.44 52.00
C GLU A 774 71.03 27.12 52.31
N GLN A 775 70.28 26.13 52.77
CA GLN A 775 70.87 24.78 53.03
C GLN A 775 70.78 23.79 51.86
N LYS A 776 69.96 24.04 50.79
CA LYS A 776 69.70 23.03 49.76
C LYS A 776 70.30 23.27 48.39
N VAL A 777 71.09 24.35 48.21
CA VAL A 777 71.84 24.53 46.92
C VAL A 777 72.91 23.49 46.71
N ARG A 778 73.27 22.79 47.77
CA ARG A 778 74.30 21.74 47.70
C ARG A 778 73.80 20.34 47.34
N TYR A 779 72.51 20.11 47.41
CA TYR A 779 71.96 18.76 47.22
C TYR A 779 71.24 18.52 45.87
N ARG A 780 71.17 19.52 45.00
CA ARG A 780 70.32 19.43 43.81
C ARG A 780 71.00 19.14 42.51
N THR A 781 72.30 18.88 42.47
CA THR A 781 72.95 18.47 41.22
C THR A 781 72.81 16.95 40.96
N GLU A 782 72.55 16.18 42.01
CA GLU A 782 72.47 14.72 41.88
C GLU A 782 71.09 14.17 41.51
N LEU A 783 70.04 15.00 41.61
CA LEU A 783 68.63 14.49 41.50
C LEU A 783 67.98 14.76 40.12
N LEU A 784 68.70 15.44 39.24
CA LEU A 784 68.18 15.76 37.89
C LEU A 784 68.41 14.67 36.85
N GLU A 785 69.33 13.77 37.11
CA GLU A 785 69.62 12.61 36.25
C GLU A 785 68.66 11.44 36.46
N GLU A 786 68.00 11.38 37.62
CA GLU A 786 67.12 10.23 37.93
C GLU A 786 65.72 10.38 37.39
N LYS A 787 65.21 11.60 37.20
CA LYS A 787 63.83 11.83 36.72
C LYS A 787 63.60 11.77 35.21
N ASN A 788 64.66 11.86 34.43
CA ASN A 788 64.55 11.65 32.97
C ASN A 788 64.42 10.15 32.61
N ARG A 789 64.88 9.25 33.47
CA ARG A 789 64.76 7.81 33.25
C ARG A 789 63.35 7.28 33.52
N GLU A 790 62.57 7.87 34.43
CA GLU A 790 61.21 7.40 34.73
C GLU A 790 60.18 7.70 33.64
N LYS A 791 60.34 8.82 32.91
CA LYS A 791 59.41 9.16 31.83
C LYS A 791 59.50 8.22 30.61
N GLU A 792 60.70 7.73 30.32
CA GLU A 792 60.93 6.81 29.20
C GLU A 792 60.36 5.40 29.50
N ILE A 793 60.34 5.00 30.79
CA ILE A 793 59.84 3.70 31.20
C ILE A 793 58.30 3.65 31.09
N LEU A 794 57.58 4.72 31.45
CA LEU A 794 56.13 4.77 31.42
C LEU A 794 55.53 4.77 30.00
N LEU A 795 56.19 5.39 29.03
CA LEU A 795 55.78 5.36 27.63
C LEU A 795 55.99 3.96 27.02
N LYS A 796 57.08 3.25 27.36
CA LYS A 796 57.27 1.88 26.92
C LYS A 796 56.21 0.91 27.46
N GLU A 797 55.73 1.12 28.67
CA GLU A 797 54.70 0.25 29.32
C GLU A 797 53.32 0.35 28.65
N ILE A 798 52.89 1.57 28.26
CA ILE A 798 51.61 1.79 27.57
C ILE A 798 51.59 1.04 26.24
N HIS A 799 52.69 1.09 25.52
CA HIS A 799 52.82 0.46 24.22
C HIS A 799 52.85 -1.08 24.31
N HIS A 800 53.52 -1.63 25.33
CA HIS A 800 53.46 -3.04 25.61
C HIS A 800 52.04 -3.53 25.93
N ARG A 801 51.23 -2.72 26.60
CA ARG A 801 49.85 -3.05 26.92
C ARG A 801 48.95 -3.03 25.71
N VAL A 802 49.07 -2.09 24.76
CA VAL A 802 48.26 -2.09 23.52
C VAL A 802 48.65 -3.29 22.65
N LYS A 803 49.92 -3.61 22.52
CA LYS A 803 50.37 -4.83 21.80
C LYS A 803 49.80 -6.09 22.44
N ASN A 804 49.84 -6.20 23.77
CA ASN A 804 49.31 -7.34 24.52
C ASN A 804 47.77 -7.45 24.35
N ASN A 805 47.04 -6.34 24.35
CA ASN A 805 45.58 -6.32 24.12
C ASN A 805 45.23 -6.82 22.74
N LEU A 806 45.92 -6.38 21.69
CA LEU A 806 45.73 -6.88 20.33
C LEU A 806 46.07 -8.36 20.19
N GLN A 807 47.13 -8.85 20.91
CA GLN A 807 47.46 -10.26 20.95
C GLN A 807 46.43 -11.10 21.70
N ILE A 808 45.81 -10.59 22.77
CA ILE A 808 44.72 -11.26 23.48
C ILE A 808 43.50 -11.36 22.56
N ILE A 809 43.12 -10.29 21.85
CA ILE A 809 42.04 -10.30 20.87
C ILE A 809 42.32 -11.36 19.79
N MET A 810 43.53 -11.41 19.26
CA MET A 810 43.94 -12.42 18.28
C MET A 810 43.86 -13.84 18.82
N SER A 811 44.25 -14.05 20.08
CA SER A 811 44.13 -15.34 20.73
C SER A 811 42.70 -15.79 20.99
N MET A 812 41.83 -14.83 21.38
CA MET A 812 40.42 -15.10 21.54
C MET A 812 39.74 -15.46 20.20
N LEU A 813 40.03 -14.72 19.12
CA LEU A 813 39.57 -15.03 17.77
C LEU A 813 40.08 -16.40 17.30
N ASN A 814 41.32 -16.81 17.63
CA ASN A 814 41.87 -18.10 17.28
C ASN A 814 41.17 -19.25 18.06
N LEU A 815 40.87 -19.02 19.34
CA LEU A 815 40.16 -20.00 20.17
C LEU A 815 38.70 -20.20 19.72
N GLN A 816 38.00 -19.11 19.41
CA GLN A 816 36.62 -19.16 18.93
C GLN A 816 36.51 -19.83 17.55
N ALA A 817 37.47 -19.54 16.63
CA ALA A 817 37.49 -20.14 15.31
C ALA A 817 37.64 -21.69 15.32
N ARG A 818 38.21 -22.29 16.39
CA ARG A 818 38.32 -23.74 16.52
C ARG A 818 37.01 -24.45 16.88
N HIS A 819 36.02 -23.71 17.39
CA HIS A 819 34.75 -24.28 17.85
C HIS A 819 33.61 -24.04 16.84
N ILE A 820 33.88 -23.32 15.75
CA ILE A 820 32.88 -23.01 14.71
C ILE A 820 32.90 -24.14 13.67
N GLN A 821 31.79 -24.84 13.55
CA GLN A 821 31.61 -25.92 12.56
C GLN A 821 30.96 -25.44 11.25
N ASP A 822 30.33 -24.25 11.24
CA ASP A 822 29.77 -23.68 10.02
C ASP A 822 30.87 -23.07 9.15
N PRO A 823 31.06 -23.55 7.91
CA PRO A 823 32.09 -23.05 7.00
C PRO A 823 31.99 -21.55 6.71
N LYS A 824 30.77 -21.00 6.63
CA LYS A 824 30.55 -19.56 6.38
C LYS A 824 30.91 -18.71 7.59
N ALA A 825 30.56 -19.16 8.77
CA ALA A 825 30.93 -18.46 10.01
C ALA A 825 32.43 -18.50 10.25
N LEU A 826 33.10 -19.61 9.92
CA LEU A 826 34.55 -19.74 9.99
C LEU A 826 35.25 -18.77 9.03
N GLU A 827 34.74 -18.60 7.84
CA GLU A 827 35.25 -17.67 6.83
C GLU A 827 35.19 -16.20 7.28
N VAL A 828 34.08 -15.80 7.90
CA VAL A 828 33.91 -14.45 8.48
C VAL A 828 34.93 -14.23 9.61
N MET A 829 35.13 -15.23 10.46
CA MET A 829 36.12 -15.16 11.55
C MET A 829 37.56 -15.04 11.04
N GLN A 830 37.92 -15.74 9.96
CA GLN A 830 39.24 -15.60 9.31
C GLN A 830 39.42 -14.20 8.74
N SER A 831 38.40 -13.60 8.15
CA SER A 831 38.46 -12.23 7.65
C SER A 831 38.67 -11.20 8.77
N ILE A 832 37.92 -11.32 9.89
CA ILE A 832 38.08 -10.45 11.06
C ILE A 832 39.52 -10.59 11.62
N ARG A 833 40.05 -11.81 11.73
CA ARG A 833 41.39 -12.08 12.18
C ARG A 833 42.45 -11.39 11.32
N GLY A 834 42.31 -11.44 9.98
CA GLY A 834 43.23 -10.74 9.06
C GLY A 834 43.28 -9.23 9.30
N ARG A 835 42.15 -8.61 9.55
CA ARG A 835 42.02 -7.17 9.82
C ARG A 835 42.66 -6.76 11.14
N VAL A 836 42.40 -7.52 12.23
CA VAL A 836 43.03 -7.28 13.55
C VAL A 836 44.54 -7.45 13.49
N ARG A 837 45.01 -8.42 12.67
CA ARG A 837 46.43 -8.64 12.45
C ARG A 837 47.10 -7.47 11.72
N SER A 838 46.43 -6.91 10.69
CA SER A 838 46.94 -5.70 9.99
C SER A 838 47.07 -4.52 10.93
N MET A 839 46.12 -4.32 11.86
CA MET A 839 46.22 -3.29 12.91
C MET A 839 47.35 -3.55 13.89
N ALA A 840 47.60 -4.80 14.26
CA ALA A 840 48.70 -5.15 15.16
C ALA A 840 50.06 -4.89 14.51
N ILE A 841 50.26 -5.24 13.22
CA ILE A 841 51.48 -4.98 12.45
C ILE A 841 51.74 -3.47 12.34
N LEU A 842 50.71 -2.67 12.09
CA LEU A 842 50.80 -1.22 12.07
C LEU A 842 51.31 -0.67 13.39
N HIS A 843 50.71 -1.13 14.52
CA HIS A 843 51.08 -0.64 15.84
C HIS A 843 52.50 -1.08 16.25
N GLU A 844 52.98 -2.24 15.80
CA GLU A 844 54.32 -2.73 16.06
C GLU A 844 55.34 -1.92 15.27
N ARG A 845 55.05 -1.51 14.03
CA ARG A 845 55.90 -0.72 13.16
C ARG A 845 56.01 0.76 13.55
N LEU A 846 54.97 1.34 14.16
CA LEU A 846 54.96 2.71 14.69
C LEU A 846 56.05 2.98 15.73
N TYR A 847 56.57 1.94 16.40
CA TYR A 847 57.47 2.07 17.52
C TYR A 847 58.84 1.44 17.36
N GLN A 848 59.21 1.02 16.16
CA GLN A 848 60.57 0.51 15.84
C GLN A 848 61.52 1.62 15.33
N HIS A 849 61.03 2.86 15.06
CA HIS A 849 61.83 3.98 14.62
C HIS A 849 61.67 5.21 15.54
N GLU A 850 62.70 5.99 15.69
CA GLU A 850 62.73 7.17 16.55
C GLU A 850 61.81 8.33 16.10
N ASP A 851 61.26 8.28 14.88
CA ASP A 851 60.26 9.23 14.36
C ASP A 851 58.85 8.63 14.41
N LEU A 852 58.04 9.08 15.37
CA LEU A 852 56.72 8.58 15.75
C LEU A 852 55.56 8.86 14.77
N ALA A 853 55.85 9.43 13.56
CA ALA A 853 54.78 9.99 12.72
C ALA A 853 54.55 9.29 11.37
N ALA A 854 55.49 8.47 10.85
CA ALA A 854 55.34 7.96 9.49
C ALA A 854 55.71 6.47 9.34
N ILE A 855 54.92 5.77 8.50
CA ILE A 855 55.05 4.32 8.27
C ILE A 855 55.50 4.08 6.83
N ASN A 856 56.51 3.20 6.67
CA ASN A 856 56.93 2.70 5.37
C ASN A 856 55.91 1.71 4.80
N LEU A 857 55.30 2.07 3.68
CA LEU A 857 54.23 1.25 3.04
C LEU A 857 54.78 -0.08 2.50
N GLN A 858 55.99 -0.12 1.98
CA GLN A 858 56.59 -1.35 1.43
C GLN A 858 56.72 -2.43 2.51
N ASP A 859 57.31 -2.06 3.64
CA ASP A 859 57.50 -2.97 4.77
C ASP A 859 56.17 -3.34 5.42
N TYR A 860 55.23 -2.40 5.48
CA TYR A 860 53.90 -2.65 6.04
C TYR A 860 53.09 -3.62 5.18
N PHE A 861 53.08 -3.44 3.87
CA PHE A 861 52.34 -4.35 2.95
C PHE A 861 52.99 -5.72 2.89
N LYS A 862 54.31 -5.79 2.94
CA LYS A 862 55.04 -7.05 3.03
C LYS A 862 54.59 -7.84 4.28
N GLY A 863 54.56 -7.17 5.43
CA GLY A 863 54.12 -7.81 6.69
C GLY A 863 52.66 -8.31 6.65
N ILE A 864 51.76 -7.57 5.97
CA ILE A 864 50.36 -8.00 5.74
C ILE A 864 50.30 -9.23 4.84
N CYS A 865 51.03 -9.21 3.71
CA CYS A 865 51.09 -10.33 2.77
C CYS A 865 51.66 -11.58 3.41
N ASP A 866 52.76 -11.49 4.10
CA ASP A 866 53.40 -12.63 4.82
C ASP A 866 52.42 -13.24 5.85
N GLY A 867 51.69 -12.37 6.55
CA GLY A 867 50.63 -12.78 7.47
C GLY A 867 49.47 -13.50 6.85
N LEU A 868 49.06 -13.09 5.65
CA LEU A 868 47.96 -13.69 4.90
C LEU A 868 48.37 -15.04 4.30
N TYR A 869 49.58 -15.12 3.73
CA TYR A 869 50.16 -16.39 3.23
C TYR A 869 50.17 -17.45 4.31
N ALA A 870 50.66 -17.09 5.51
CA ALA A 870 50.63 -17.98 6.67
C ALA A 870 49.21 -18.34 7.12
N THR A 871 48.24 -17.44 6.99
CA THR A 871 46.87 -17.66 7.41
C THR A 871 46.10 -18.61 6.49
N TYR A 872 46.36 -18.52 5.19
CA TYR A 872 45.72 -19.37 4.18
C TYR A 872 46.55 -20.62 3.82
N GLY A 873 47.71 -20.82 4.45
CA GLY A 873 48.57 -21.97 4.24
C GLY A 873 49.17 -22.03 2.80
N VAL A 874 49.28 -20.89 2.12
CA VAL A 874 49.80 -20.78 0.77
C VAL A 874 51.30 -20.50 0.84
N THR A 875 52.11 -21.28 0.10
CA THR A 875 53.53 -21.09 0.05
C THR A 875 53.92 -20.16 -1.12
N THR A 876 55.05 -19.48 -1.01
CA THR A 876 55.61 -18.62 -2.07
C THR A 876 56.03 -19.43 -3.33
N GLN A 877 56.05 -20.75 -3.25
CA GLN A 877 56.24 -21.65 -4.41
C GLN A 877 54.89 -21.87 -5.13
N GLN A 878 53.77 -21.78 -4.43
CA GLN A 878 52.43 -21.92 -5.02
C GLN A 878 51.95 -20.60 -5.61
N VAL A 879 52.03 -19.51 -4.87
CA VAL A 879 51.70 -18.17 -5.34
C VAL A 879 52.88 -17.24 -5.09
N ARG A 880 53.56 -16.84 -6.16
CA ARG A 880 54.73 -15.94 -6.07
C ARG A 880 54.23 -14.51 -5.78
N LEU A 881 54.76 -13.90 -4.76
CA LEU A 881 54.49 -12.50 -4.42
C LEU A 881 55.55 -11.59 -5.05
N GLN A 882 55.12 -10.59 -5.79
CA GLN A 882 55.95 -9.50 -6.29
C GLN A 882 55.41 -8.18 -5.74
N LEU A 883 56.28 -7.41 -5.10
CA LEU A 883 55.96 -6.11 -4.50
C LEU A 883 56.81 -5.01 -5.16
N ASP A 884 56.17 -4.16 -5.95
CA ASP A 884 56.78 -3.01 -6.62
C ASP A 884 56.26 -1.72 -5.97
N ILE A 885 56.66 -1.51 -4.71
CA ILE A 885 56.21 -0.40 -3.87
C ILE A 885 57.41 0.54 -3.65
N PRO A 886 57.32 1.83 -4.00
CA PRO A 886 58.37 2.79 -3.72
C PRO A 886 58.53 2.99 -2.19
N ASN A 887 59.68 3.40 -1.75
CA ASN A 887 59.92 3.75 -0.35
C ASN A 887 59.10 5.02 0.01
N LEU A 888 57.84 4.83 0.36
CA LEU A 888 56.91 5.89 0.65
C LEU A 888 56.51 5.85 2.13
N MET A 889 56.74 6.95 2.81
CA MET A 889 56.34 7.14 4.21
C MET A 889 54.94 7.82 4.22
N VAL A 890 54.01 7.26 4.99
CA VAL A 890 52.65 7.81 5.13
C VAL A 890 52.22 7.82 6.60
N GLU A 891 51.29 8.68 6.92
CA GLU A 891 50.70 8.75 8.26
C GLU A 891 49.97 7.43 8.62
N ALA A 892 49.91 7.14 9.93
CA ALA A 892 49.36 5.90 10.47
C ALA A 892 47.92 5.64 9.99
N ASP A 893 47.04 6.64 9.92
CA ASP A 893 45.63 6.53 9.46
C ASP A 893 45.53 6.18 7.98
N THR A 894 46.39 6.73 7.17
CA THR A 894 46.52 6.40 5.73
C THR A 894 47.04 4.99 5.55
N ALA A 895 48.11 4.64 6.28
CA ALA A 895 48.68 3.30 6.27
C ALA A 895 47.63 2.26 6.66
N LEU A 896 46.86 2.51 7.73
CA LEU A 896 45.80 1.62 8.17
C LEU A 896 44.72 1.38 7.10
N SER A 897 44.29 2.47 6.46
CA SER A 897 43.27 2.40 5.41
C SER A 897 43.78 1.62 4.18
N LEU A 898 44.98 1.89 3.72
CA LEU A 898 45.63 1.17 2.61
C LEU A 898 45.94 -0.29 2.97
N GLY A 899 46.37 -0.55 4.21
CA GLY A 899 46.68 -1.89 4.69
C GLY A 899 45.44 -2.78 4.77
N LEU A 900 44.27 -2.23 5.18
CA LEU A 900 43.01 -2.95 5.19
C LEU A 900 42.53 -3.24 3.76
N ILE A 901 42.68 -2.32 2.82
CA ILE A 901 42.39 -2.54 1.39
C ILE A 901 43.23 -3.68 0.82
N VAL A 902 44.56 -3.62 1.02
CA VAL A 902 45.49 -4.66 0.58
C VAL A 902 45.16 -6.00 1.23
N ASN A 903 44.87 -6.02 2.53
CA ASN A 903 44.46 -7.23 3.24
C ASN A 903 43.25 -7.88 2.56
N GLU A 904 42.21 -7.11 2.25
CA GLU A 904 40.98 -7.65 1.64
C GLU A 904 41.23 -8.14 0.19
N LEU A 905 41.98 -7.36 -0.61
CA LEU A 905 42.24 -7.72 -2.00
C LEU A 905 43.16 -8.96 -2.09
N VAL A 906 44.23 -9.01 -1.32
CA VAL A 906 45.16 -10.15 -1.27
C VAL A 906 44.44 -11.40 -0.70
N SER A 907 43.62 -11.24 0.34
CA SER A 907 42.83 -12.32 0.89
C SER A 907 41.89 -12.93 -0.17
N ASN A 908 41.22 -12.08 -0.98
CA ASN A 908 40.37 -12.54 -2.07
C ASN A 908 41.18 -13.25 -3.17
N THR A 909 42.33 -12.75 -3.53
CA THR A 909 43.20 -13.41 -4.50
C THR A 909 43.65 -14.79 -4.00
N LEU A 910 44.13 -14.90 -2.75
CA LEU A 910 44.57 -16.18 -2.18
C LEU A 910 43.42 -17.19 -2.04
N LYS A 911 42.20 -16.72 -1.88
CA LYS A 911 41.00 -17.61 -1.77
C LYS A 911 40.46 -18.09 -3.11
N TYR A 912 40.46 -17.20 -4.11
CA TYR A 912 39.63 -17.40 -5.29
C TYR A 912 40.40 -17.46 -6.60
N ALA A 913 41.58 -16.85 -6.68
CA ALA A 913 42.28 -16.71 -7.95
C ALA A 913 43.00 -17.99 -8.41
N PHE A 914 43.43 -18.85 -7.48
CA PHE A 914 44.34 -19.97 -7.77
C PHE A 914 43.81 -21.33 -7.22
N PRO A 915 42.60 -21.77 -7.61
CA PRO A 915 42.07 -23.06 -7.16
C PRO A 915 42.86 -24.16 -7.83
N ASP A 916 43.89 -24.72 -7.44
CA ASP A 916 44.66 -25.87 -7.99
C ASP A 916 45.75 -25.50 -8.99
N ARG A 917 46.24 -24.27 -9.07
CA ARG A 917 47.38 -23.89 -9.91
C ARG A 917 48.37 -22.97 -9.20
N THR A 918 49.59 -22.90 -9.69
CA THR A 918 50.56 -21.88 -9.28
C THR A 918 50.31 -20.57 -10.03
N GLY A 919 50.60 -19.45 -9.39
CA GLY A 919 50.40 -18.13 -10.02
C GLY A 919 51.26 -17.00 -9.41
N LEU A 920 51.03 -15.82 -9.90
CA LEU A 920 51.69 -14.59 -9.49
C LEU A 920 50.68 -13.60 -8.88
N LEU A 921 51.00 -13.13 -7.69
CA LEU A 921 50.33 -11.97 -7.09
C LEU A 921 51.30 -10.78 -7.14
N HIS A 922 50.90 -9.77 -7.85
CA HIS A 922 51.70 -8.55 -8.02
C HIS A 922 50.99 -7.34 -7.40
N ILE A 923 51.68 -6.64 -6.51
CA ILE A 923 51.20 -5.42 -5.88
C ILE A 923 52.17 -4.30 -6.25
N SER A 924 51.68 -3.28 -6.93
CA SER A 924 52.48 -2.13 -7.34
C SER A 924 51.82 -0.81 -6.95
N LEU A 925 52.63 0.17 -6.61
CA LEU A 925 52.21 1.52 -6.29
C LEU A 925 52.89 2.53 -7.23
N ASP A 926 52.14 3.11 -8.14
CA ASP A 926 52.64 4.20 -8.99
C ASP A 926 52.50 5.55 -8.27
N SER A 927 53.60 6.25 -8.13
CA SER A 927 53.70 7.56 -7.46
C SER A 927 54.22 8.67 -8.39
N LYS A 928 54.20 8.46 -9.71
CA LYS A 928 54.76 9.38 -10.70
C LYS A 928 53.99 10.69 -10.85
N ASN A 929 52.67 10.68 -10.55
CA ASN A 929 51.78 11.83 -10.76
C ASN A 929 51.25 12.41 -9.42
N LYS A 930 52.17 12.74 -8.47
CA LYS A 930 51.76 13.34 -7.18
C LYS A 930 50.83 14.56 -7.37
N PRO A 931 49.79 14.78 -6.57
CA PRO A 931 49.40 14.04 -5.37
C PRO A 931 48.54 12.79 -5.66
N TYR A 932 48.36 12.38 -6.90
CA TYR A 932 47.56 11.23 -7.31
C TYR A 932 48.44 9.96 -7.29
N TYR A 933 47.97 8.94 -6.63
CA TYR A 933 48.64 7.64 -6.51
C TYR A 933 47.73 6.54 -7.05
N THR A 934 48.35 5.53 -7.63
CA THR A 934 47.62 4.36 -8.12
C THR A 934 48.19 3.10 -7.49
N LEU A 935 47.42 2.46 -6.61
CA LEU A 935 47.74 1.15 -6.07
C LEU A 935 47.06 0.09 -6.94
N THR A 936 47.84 -0.83 -7.46
CA THR A 936 47.34 -1.95 -8.26
C THR A 936 47.68 -3.27 -7.55
N VAL A 937 46.68 -4.08 -7.35
CA VAL A 937 46.80 -5.46 -6.89
C VAL A 937 46.25 -6.36 -8.00
N SER A 938 47.13 -7.14 -8.60
CA SER A 938 46.83 -7.99 -9.75
C SER A 938 47.28 -9.42 -9.52
N ASP A 939 46.54 -10.33 -10.05
CA ASP A 939 46.85 -11.75 -10.12
C ASP A 939 46.69 -12.26 -11.56
N ASP A 940 47.37 -13.36 -11.87
CA ASP A 940 47.24 -14.11 -13.11
C ASP A 940 46.31 -15.34 -12.95
N GLY A 941 45.38 -15.25 -12.00
CA GLY A 941 44.42 -16.28 -11.62
C GLY A 941 43.33 -16.53 -12.66
N ILE A 942 42.23 -17.13 -12.20
CA ILE A 942 41.08 -17.46 -13.05
C ILE A 942 40.24 -16.22 -13.45
N GLY A 943 40.56 -15.05 -12.85
CA GLY A 943 39.84 -13.81 -13.10
C GLY A 943 38.45 -13.73 -12.47
N LEU A 944 37.69 -12.75 -12.88
CA LEU A 944 36.36 -12.51 -12.37
C LEU A 944 35.30 -13.26 -13.17
N SER A 945 34.33 -13.89 -12.51
CA SER A 945 33.22 -14.62 -13.14
C SER A 945 32.20 -13.64 -13.75
N ASP A 946 31.42 -14.08 -14.73
CA ASP A 946 30.40 -13.27 -15.42
C ASP A 946 29.33 -12.72 -14.48
N ASP A 947 29.09 -13.36 -13.35
CA ASP A 947 28.16 -12.93 -12.28
C ASP A 947 28.81 -12.07 -11.19
N PHE A 948 30.04 -11.63 -11.39
CA PHE A 948 30.81 -10.90 -10.37
C PHE A 948 30.16 -9.59 -9.92
N GLU A 949 29.53 -8.83 -10.81
CA GLU A 949 28.89 -7.55 -10.44
C GLU A 949 27.70 -7.74 -9.49
N GLU A 950 26.97 -8.85 -9.57
CA GLU A 950 25.95 -9.19 -8.60
C GLU A 950 26.54 -9.64 -7.25
N LYS A 951 27.60 -10.46 -7.30
CA LYS A 951 28.32 -10.91 -6.09
C LYS A 951 29.05 -9.75 -5.39
N ARG A 952 29.56 -8.78 -6.13
CA ARG A 952 30.20 -7.57 -5.60
C ARG A 952 29.26 -6.78 -4.68
N LYS A 953 27.99 -6.60 -5.07
CA LYS A 953 26.99 -5.89 -4.26
C LYS A 953 26.67 -6.59 -2.93
N ARG A 954 26.90 -7.89 -2.83
CA ARG A 954 26.62 -8.70 -1.63
C ARG A 954 27.86 -9.02 -0.79
N SER A 955 29.03 -8.71 -1.30
CA SER A 955 30.32 -8.98 -0.62
C SER A 955 30.65 -7.88 0.38
N TYR A 956 30.67 -8.22 1.67
CA TYR A 956 31.03 -7.30 2.75
C TYR A 956 32.49 -6.78 2.63
N GLY A 957 33.44 -7.64 2.20
CA GLY A 957 34.84 -7.27 1.98
C GLY A 957 34.99 -6.19 0.90
N LEU A 958 34.31 -6.35 -0.25
CA LEU A 958 34.40 -5.37 -1.35
C LEU A 958 33.67 -4.06 -1.05
N GLN A 959 32.60 -4.13 -0.21
CA GLN A 959 31.97 -2.92 0.31
C GLN A 959 32.90 -2.15 1.25
N LEU A 960 33.62 -2.84 2.12
CA LEU A 960 34.65 -2.23 2.97
C LEU A 960 35.75 -1.58 2.14
N VAL A 961 36.27 -2.29 1.13
CA VAL A 961 37.29 -1.75 0.21
C VAL A 961 36.79 -0.49 -0.48
N THR A 962 35.55 -0.49 -0.95
CA THR A 962 34.92 0.69 -1.58
C THR A 962 34.77 1.86 -0.58
N SER A 963 34.42 1.55 0.67
CA SER A 963 34.31 2.55 1.73
C SER A 963 35.64 3.17 2.11
N LEU A 964 36.66 2.33 2.26
CA LEU A 964 38.02 2.77 2.57
C LEU A 964 38.67 3.55 1.39
N ALA A 965 38.40 3.14 0.15
CA ALA A 965 38.80 3.89 -1.02
C ALA A 965 38.23 5.31 -1.03
N LYS A 966 36.92 5.46 -0.68
CA LYS A 966 36.28 6.77 -0.53
C LYS A 966 36.90 7.59 0.61
N LYS A 967 37.24 6.95 1.74
CA LYS A 967 37.94 7.61 2.86
C LYS A 967 39.30 8.20 2.44
N LEU A 968 39.95 7.56 1.49
CA LEU A 968 41.21 8.04 0.88
C LEU A 968 40.97 9.01 -0.31
N ASN A 969 39.76 9.56 -0.46
CA ASN A 969 39.40 10.41 -1.60
C ASN A 969 39.68 9.75 -2.95
N GLY A 970 39.50 8.42 -3.01
CA GLY A 970 39.84 7.58 -4.15
C GLY A 970 38.69 6.78 -4.71
N ASN A 971 38.95 6.10 -5.80
CA ASN A 971 38.03 5.18 -6.46
C ASN A 971 38.75 3.89 -6.85
N ILE A 972 38.07 2.76 -6.70
CA ILE A 972 38.58 1.44 -7.04
C ILE A 972 37.84 0.82 -8.21
N ALA A 973 38.59 0.35 -9.20
CA ALA A 973 38.09 -0.41 -10.34
C ALA A 973 38.67 -1.83 -10.33
N LEU A 974 37.81 -2.83 -10.56
CA LEU A 974 38.26 -4.21 -10.77
C LEU A 974 38.04 -4.57 -12.24
N LYS A 975 39.07 -5.09 -12.86
CA LYS A 975 39.09 -5.46 -14.27
C LYS A 975 39.58 -6.90 -14.44
N ASN A 976 38.97 -7.61 -15.38
CA ASN A 976 39.44 -8.92 -15.79
C ASN A 976 40.44 -8.76 -16.95
N ASN A 977 41.72 -9.11 -16.72
CA ASN A 977 42.75 -8.99 -17.72
C ASN A 977 43.82 -10.07 -17.51
N ASN A 978 43.56 -11.28 -18.01
CA ASN A 978 44.34 -12.49 -17.74
C ASN A 978 44.54 -12.77 -16.24
N GLY A 979 43.50 -12.66 -15.45
CA GLY A 979 43.47 -12.64 -14.01
C GLY A 979 42.70 -11.41 -13.49
N THR A 980 42.70 -11.20 -12.20
CA THR A 980 42.02 -10.05 -11.59
C THR A 980 42.97 -8.89 -11.43
N ASN A 981 42.58 -7.71 -11.92
CA ASN A 981 43.34 -6.48 -11.73
C ASN A 981 42.50 -5.46 -10.96
N SER A 982 42.86 -5.19 -9.72
CA SER A 982 42.23 -4.23 -8.82
C SER A 982 43.04 -2.93 -8.78
N ILE A 983 42.47 -1.86 -9.29
CA ILE A 983 43.17 -0.56 -9.44
C ILE A 983 42.48 0.47 -8.54
N LEU A 984 43.20 0.96 -7.54
CA LEU A 984 42.76 2.02 -6.64
C LEU A 984 43.49 3.32 -7.00
N HIS A 985 42.79 4.32 -7.44
CA HIS A 985 43.29 5.69 -7.56
C HIS A 985 42.91 6.46 -6.28
N PHE A 986 43.87 7.12 -5.66
CA PHE A 986 43.67 7.88 -4.41
C PHE A 986 44.61 9.08 -4.32
N VAL A 987 44.34 9.98 -3.38
CA VAL A 987 45.08 11.21 -3.18
C VAL A 987 45.73 11.18 -1.79
N LEU A 988 47.01 11.43 -1.71
CA LEU A 988 47.69 11.73 -0.43
C LEU A 988 47.85 13.25 -0.32
N ALA A 989 47.31 13.83 0.74
CA ALA A 989 47.62 15.21 1.10
C ALA A 989 49.13 15.27 1.46
N SER A 990 49.84 16.20 0.86
CA SER A 990 51.24 16.42 1.06
C SER A 990 51.52 16.92 2.46
#